data_121d06471ee9bfb4f9fa126340a68daa
#
_entry.id   121d06471ee9bfb4f9fa126340a68daa
#
_cell.length_a   1.000
_cell.length_b   1.000
_cell.length_c   1.000
_cell.angle_alpha   90.00
_cell.angle_beta   90.00
_cell.angle_gamma   90.00
#
_symmetry.space_group_name_H-M   'P 1'
#
loop_
_entity.id
_entity.type
_entity.pdbx_description
1 polymer ?
#
loop_
_entity_poly.entity_id
_entity_poly.type
_entity_poly.pdbx_seq_one_letter_code
_entity_poly.pdbx_strand_id
1 'polypeptide(L)'
;LSFFFFFAVFGEERNYSIKITRMTSKTTFSVNLMSEIEGTVQGHRDGHGFVVSDDGAASIYISPQEMRSVLHRDRVRLKVVRYDRKGRPEGQILEILDRRKTPIIGRLLHEGGAWLVAPEDRRFGQDILIPAKATANAQAGQVVAVELTEKPSLHAQPVGRVCEVLGGIDDPGMEIEIAVRKYEVPHQFSDDVLAQAAKLPDKVRPADLKGRIDLRDVPLVTIDGEDARDFDDAVYCEPACIGRVKKPNGWRLLVAIADVSHYVKPGEPLDRDAYERATSVYFPRRVIPMLPEKLSNGLCSLNPEVDRLSMVCDMLVNASGEVHAYQFYPAVICSHARFTYTEVAAIIGNTKGPEAARRADLVPHLLNLYDVYRALLKGRAQRGAVDFETTETQIVCDDNGRIAKIVPRTRTEAHRLIEEAMLAANVCSAEFIEKGKHPSLYRVHEGPTPEKRQILKNYLKALGLGLSLGEEPLPGEFQAIAQATKERPDAMQIHTMLLRSMQQAIYTPINSGHFGLAYEAYTHFTSPIRRYPDLLVHRVIKALLLSDRYGMVLPPVVSSVGNFKKGKPSKGLPAAPTKAKTRVKPKMSAEEAQAWETAGVHCSANERRADEASRDVEAWLKCMFMRERLGEEYGGSVSTVASFGLFVQLDGLFVEGLIHITELGGDYFKFDEARQELRGERTGVRYAVGERVRVQVSRVDLDSRKIDFRLVREGQVAGAPEQGGRRRNGRGAGRDGRAEGRGEGRFDAGALRDGVAEPSAQEQLADIQRRDREVKRSAKGGKPGGAKAGGRKAAPSTQRTEQRLEQRSDGLPASKPAGKKAPSRKSVRRRS
;
A
#
# COMPACT_ATOMS: atom_id res chain seq x y z
N LEU A 1 18.66 3.35 47.74
CA LEU A 1 19.78 3.88 48.51
C LEU A 1 20.44 5.02 47.76
N SER A 2 20.40 6.20 48.42
CA SER A 2 20.95 7.48 48.04
C SER A 2 22.43 7.46 47.72
N PHE A 3 22.86 8.33 46.81
CA PHE A 3 24.09 9.10 46.99
C PHE A 3 23.95 10.49 46.38
N PHE A 4 23.91 11.48 47.30
CA PHE A 4 24.19 12.90 47.11
C PHE A 4 25.71 13.09 46.98
N PHE A 5 26.16 14.01 46.12
CA PHE A 5 27.35 14.79 46.41
C PHE A 5 27.19 16.24 45.96
N PHE A 6 27.38 17.10 46.96
CA PHE A 6 27.49 18.54 46.98
C PHE A 6 28.75 19.03 46.25
N PHE A 7 28.67 20.15 45.57
CA PHE A 7 29.66 21.23 45.72
C PHE A 7 29.00 22.59 45.51
N ALA A 8 29.06 23.38 46.56
CA ALA A 8 28.77 24.80 46.58
C ALA A 8 30.05 25.62 46.31
N VAL A 9 29.94 26.83 45.79
CA VAL A 9 30.46 28.07 46.35
C VAL A 9 30.33 29.28 45.42
N PHE A 10 29.71 30.34 45.91
CA PHE A 10 29.74 31.80 45.58
C PHE A 10 29.21 32.23 44.19
N GLY A 11 28.28 33.12 44.02
CA GLY A 11 27.76 34.24 44.78
C GLY A 11 27.41 35.34 43.81
N GLU A 12 26.16 35.71 43.65
CA GLU A 12 25.65 37.08 43.55
C GLU A 12 24.14 37.06 43.18
N GLU A 13 23.41 37.72 43.99
CA GLU A 13 21.96 37.91 43.89
C GLU A 13 21.60 38.76 42.67
N ARG A 14 20.76 38.25 41.78
CA ARG A 14 19.78 39.05 41.03
C ARG A 14 18.47 38.28 40.91
N ASN A 15 17.44 38.82 41.53
CA ASN A 15 16.04 38.42 41.43
C ASN A 15 15.62 38.35 39.97
N TYR A 16 15.32 37.12 39.49
CA TYR A 16 14.43 36.91 38.36
C TYR A 16 13.35 35.93 38.78
N SER A 17 12.14 36.49 38.92
CA SER A 17 10.90 35.76 39.10
C SER A 17 10.65 34.91 37.89
N ILE A 18 10.93 33.57 37.95
CA ILE A 18 10.61 32.63 36.93
C ILE A 18 9.12 32.29 37.09
N LYS A 19 8.28 32.95 36.29
CA LYS A 19 6.93 32.44 36.00
C LYS A 19 7.08 31.14 35.23
N ILE A 20 6.84 30.01 35.91
CA ILE A 20 6.63 28.73 35.24
C ILE A 20 5.28 28.81 34.53
N THR A 21 5.30 29.22 33.27
CA THR A 21 4.15 29.08 32.38
C THR A 21 4.20 27.62 31.88
N ARG A 22 3.21 26.83 32.30
CA ARG A 22 2.94 25.51 31.69
C ARG A 22 2.81 25.69 30.18
N MET A 23 3.82 25.31 29.45
CA MET A 23 3.75 25.15 27.99
C MET A 23 2.91 23.90 27.70
N THR A 24 1.62 24.09 27.45
CA THR A 24 0.86 23.11 26.66
C THR A 24 1.37 23.21 25.24
N SER A 25 2.01 22.16 24.77
CA SER A 25 2.52 22.07 23.42
C SER A 25 1.38 21.95 22.41
N LYS A 26 0.84 23.09 22.01
CA LYS A 26 0.26 23.26 20.68
C LYS A 26 1.31 24.03 19.87
N THR A 27 2.21 23.30 19.25
CA THR A 27 3.05 23.86 18.19
C THR A 27 2.20 23.98 16.94
N THR A 28 1.27 24.91 16.93
CA THR A 28 0.69 25.44 15.72
C THR A 28 1.79 26.33 15.14
N PHE A 29 2.52 25.85 14.16
CA PHE A 29 3.38 26.71 13.34
C PHE A 29 2.47 27.75 12.69
N SER A 30 2.40 28.94 13.27
CA SER A 30 1.75 30.07 12.63
C SER A 30 2.66 30.57 11.52
N VAL A 31 2.35 30.16 10.31
CA VAL A 31 2.98 30.71 9.12
C VAL A 31 2.56 32.19 9.06
N ASN A 32 3.49 33.13 9.05
CA ASN A 32 3.15 34.56 9.06
C ASN A 32 2.37 34.96 7.81
N LEU A 33 1.37 35.83 7.97
CA LEU A 33 0.71 36.50 6.83
C LEU A 33 1.79 37.16 5.95
N MET A 34 1.66 37.01 4.62
CA MET A 34 2.60 37.50 3.61
C MET A 34 3.92 36.73 3.51
N SER A 35 4.13 35.63 4.25
CA SER A 35 5.29 34.75 4.02
C SER A 35 5.21 34.03 2.68
N GLU A 36 6.32 33.94 2.00
CA GLU A 36 6.49 33.12 0.80
C GLU A 36 6.94 31.73 1.21
N ILE A 37 6.34 30.70 0.62
CA ILE A 37 6.60 29.30 0.91
C ILE A 37 6.74 28.56 -0.41
N GLU A 38 7.73 27.69 -0.49
CA GLU A 38 7.90 26.74 -1.57
C GLU A 38 7.34 25.37 -1.15
N GLY A 39 6.69 24.69 -2.09
CA GLY A 39 6.11 23.39 -1.82
C GLY A 39 5.43 22.75 -3.03
N THR A 40 4.89 21.56 -2.82
CA THR A 40 4.28 20.73 -3.86
C THR A 40 2.76 20.78 -3.79
N VAL A 41 2.11 20.98 -4.93
CA VAL A 41 0.65 21.05 -5.08
C VAL A 41 0.04 19.65 -4.94
N GLN A 42 -0.90 19.52 -4.03
CA GLN A 42 -1.79 18.37 -3.87
C GLN A 42 -3.22 18.79 -4.25
N GLY A 43 -3.64 18.48 -5.47
CA GLY A 43 -5.01 18.73 -5.92
C GLY A 43 -6.01 17.84 -5.19
N HIS A 44 -7.23 18.32 -5.06
CA HIS A 44 -8.37 17.58 -4.53
C HIS A 44 -9.42 17.37 -5.64
N ARG A 45 -10.14 16.25 -5.61
CA ARG A 45 -11.16 15.90 -6.60
C ARG A 45 -12.28 16.95 -6.74
N ASP A 46 -12.51 17.77 -5.73
CA ASP A 46 -13.52 18.83 -5.71
C ASP A 46 -13.00 20.16 -6.29
N GLY A 47 -11.83 20.13 -6.94
CA GLY A 47 -11.24 21.25 -7.67
C GLY A 47 -10.42 22.23 -6.82
N HIS A 48 -10.38 22.11 -5.50
CA HIS A 48 -9.45 22.83 -4.65
C HIS A 48 -8.15 22.02 -4.43
N GLY A 49 -7.19 22.58 -3.72
CA GLY A 49 -5.95 21.86 -3.42
C GLY A 49 -5.26 22.37 -2.17
N PHE A 50 -4.11 21.77 -1.91
CA PHE A 50 -3.19 22.18 -0.85
C PHE A 50 -1.78 22.23 -1.40
N VAL A 51 -0.95 23.12 -0.87
CA VAL A 51 0.50 23.06 -1.07
C VAL A 51 1.13 22.60 0.23
N VAL A 52 1.83 21.49 0.15
CA VAL A 52 2.66 20.99 1.25
C VAL A 52 4.04 21.60 1.10
N SER A 53 4.47 22.35 2.11
CA SER A 53 5.81 22.96 2.14
C SER A 53 6.91 21.91 2.02
N ASP A 54 8.05 22.29 1.44
CA ASP A 54 9.16 21.36 1.20
C ASP A 54 9.76 20.78 2.50
N ASP A 55 9.62 21.49 3.61
CA ASP A 55 9.98 21.04 4.96
C ASP A 55 8.90 20.15 5.64
N GLY A 56 7.75 19.98 4.98
CA GLY A 56 6.61 19.20 5.50
C GLY A 56 5.88 19.85 6.69
N ALA A 57 6.31 21.05 7.12
CA ALA A 57 5.79 21.69 8.35
C ALA A 57 4.42 22.36 8.15
N ALA A 58 4.05 22.74 6.92
CA ALA A 58 2.83 23.47 6.63
C ALA A 58 2.05 22.88 5.46
N SER A 59 0.72 22.89 5.57
CA SER A 59 -0.21 22.58 4.47
C SER A 59 -1.10 23.80 4.25
N ILE A 60 -0.96 24.42 3.08
CA ILE A 60 -1.61 25.68 2.73
C ILE A 60 -2.75 25.41 1.76
N TYR A 61 -3.96 25.83 2.10
CA TYR A 61 -5.13 25.67 1.24
C TYR A 61 -5.03 26.54 -0.01
N ILE A 62 -5.38 25.96 -1.17
CA ILE A 62 -5.45 26.62 -2.47
C ILE A 62 -6.87 26.55 -2.99
N SER A 63 -7.44 27.71 -3.32
CA SER A 63 -8.80 27.82 -3.83
C SER A 63 -8.96 27.14 -5.20
N PRO A 64 -10.19 26.76 -5.61
CA PRO A 64 -10.45 26.25 -6.96
C PRO A 64 -10.05 27.22 -8.08
N GLN A 65 -10.04 28.52 -7.81
CA GLN A 65 -9.63 29.53 -8.78
C GLN A 65 -8.11 29.45 -9.02
N GLU A 66 -7.32 29.41 -7.95
CA GLU A 66 -5.85 29.28 -8.04
C GLU A 66 -5.43 27.94 -8.67
N MET A 67 -6.16 26.86 -8.34
CA MET A 67 -5.92 25.52 -8.91
C MET A 67 -6.06 25.45 -10.43
N ARG A 68 -6.74 26.42 -11.07
CA ARG A 68 -6.83 26.46 -12.53
C ARG A 68 -5.50 26.75 -13.21
N SER A 69 -4.55 27.37 -12.52
CA SER A 69 -3.23 27.73 -13.07
C SER A 69 -2.16 26.67 -12.85
N VAL A 70 -2.41 25.69 -11.97
CA VAL A 70 -1.46 24.68 -11.55
C VAL A 70 -2.03 23.27 -11.71
N LEU A 71 -1.17 22.28 -11.67
CA LEU A 71 -1.53 20.88 -11.73
C LEU A 71 -1.13 20.16 -10.43
N HIS A 72 -1.78 19.05 -10.17
CA HIS A 72 -1.34 18.14 -9.10
C HIS A 72 0.13 17.74 -9.30
N ARG A 73 0.95 17.89 -8.25
CA ARG A 73 2.41 17.68 -8.20
C ARG A 73 3.28 18.79 -8.85
N ASP A 74 2.72 19.90 -9.29
CA ASP A 74 3.57 21.05 -9.60
C ASP A 74 4.28 21.54 -8.33
N ARG A 75 5.55 21.93 -8.44
CA ARG A 75 6.25 22.63 -7.37
C ARG A 75 6.09 24.13 -7.56
N VAL A 76 5.61 24.79 -6.52
CA VAL A 76 5.22 26.19 -6.61
C VAL A 76 5.79 27.01 -5.47
N ARG A 77 5.94 28.32 -5.71
CA ARG A 77 6.09 29.34 -4.68
C ARG A 77 4.78 30.05 -4.51
N LEU A 78 4.30 30.12 -3.29
CA LEU A 78 3.05 30.77 -2.94
C LEU A 78 3.24 31.77 -1.82
N LYS A 79 2.28 32.66 -1.66
CA LYS A 79 2.18 33.62 -0.57
C LYS A 79 0.93 33.36 0.25
N VAL A 80 1.07 33.35 1.58
CA VAL A 80 -0.10 33.22 2.45
C VAL A 80 -0.83 34.55 2.52
N VAL A 81 -2.07 34.57 1.99
CA VAL A 81 -2.86 35.80 1.87
C VAL A 81 -3.85 35.99 3.00
N ARG A 82 -4.37 34.92 3.55
CA ARG A 82 -5.35 34.97 4.65
C ARG A 82 -5.40 33.65 5.41
N TYR A 83 -6.09 33.68 6.56
CA TYR A 83 -6.50 32.48 7.30
C TYR A 83 -8.01 32.30 7.18
N ASP A 84 -8.46 31.05 6.99
CA ASP A 84 -9.89 30.75 7.05
C ASP A 84 -10.44 30.89 8.48
N ARG A 85 -11.76 30.73 8.64
CA ARG A 85 -12.41 30.82 9.98
C ARG A 85 -11.93 29.72 10.96
N LYS A 86 -11.28 28.69 10.47
CA LYS A 86 -10.70 27.57 11.25
C LYS A 86 -9.20 27.76 11.53
N GLY A 87 -8.62 28.89 11.13
CA GLY A 87 -7.20 29.18 11.31
C GLY A 87 -6.28 28.45 10.33
N ARG A 88 -6.79 27.93 9.20
CA ARG A 88 -5.96 27.30 8.15
C ARG A 88 -5.47 28.37 7.18
N PRO A 89 -4.16 28.36 6.83
CA PRO A 89 -3.61 29.34 5.89
C PRO A 89 -4.14 29.09 4.48
N GLU A 90 -4.55 30.15 3.80
CA GLU A 90 -4.91 30.16 2.38
C GLU A 90 -3.84 30.90 1.59
N GLY A 91 -3.39 30.26 0.49
CA GLY A 91 -2.29 30.74 -0.34
C GLY A 91 -2.74 31.18 -1.71
N GLN A 92 -1.96 32.13 -2.27
CA GLN A 92 -2.00 32.56 -3.67
C GLN A 92 -0.71 32.13 -4.34
N ILE A 93 -0.82 31.50 -5.52
CA ILE A 93 0.33 31.06 -6.31
C ILE A 93 1.02 32.31 -6.90
N LEU A 94 2.33 32.43 -6.62
CA LEU A 94 3.18 33.49 -7.19
C LEU A 94 3.91 32.98 -8.43
N GLU A 95 4.51 31.80 -8.34
CA GLU A 95 5.36 31.24 -9.37
C GLU A 95 5.31 29.71 -9.36
N ILE A 96 5.44 29.12 -10.54
CA ILE A 96 5.58 27.67 -10.70
C ILE A 96 7.06 27.37 -10.93
N LEU A 97 7.69 26.77 -9.92
CA LEU A 97 9.12 26.49 -9.89
C LEU A 97 9.50 25.30 -10.76
N ASP A 98 8.71 24.23 -10.70
CA ASP A 98 8.88 23.05 -11.55
C ASP A 98 7.51 22.48 -11.90
N ARG A 99 7.35 22.06 -13.15
CA ARG A 99 6.12 21.39 -13.61
C ARG A 99 6.37 19.92 -13.83
N ARG A 100 5.34 19.14 -13.53
CA ARG A 100 5.28 17.73 -13.87
C ARG A 100 5.58 17.54 -15.37
N LYS A 101 6.48 16.56 -15.66
CA LYS A 101 6.88 16.20 -17.04
C LYS A 101 6.28 14.87 -17.49
N THR A 102 5.75 14.09 -16.57
CA THR A 102 5.14 12.79 -16.88
C THR A 102 3.81 12.97 -17.61
N PRO A 103 3.52 12.16 -18.64
CA PRO A 103 2.25 12.19 -19.34
C PRO A 103 1.06 11.99 -18.39
N ILE A 104 -0.07 12.62 -18.70
CA ILE A 104 -1.32 12.48 -17.94
C ILE A 104 -2.15 11.39 -18.60
N ILE A 105 -2.59 10.42 -17.83
CA ILE A 105 -3.45 9.35 -18.29
C ILE A 105 -4.90 9.76 -18.16
N GLY A 106 -5.69 9.49 -19.20
CA GLY A 106 -7.11 9.79 -19.16
C GLY A 106 -7.88 9.14 -20.31
N ARG A 107 -9.19 9.27 -20.25
CA ARG A 107 -10.09 8.76 -21.28
C ARG A 107 -10.33 9.82 -22.35
N LEU A 108 -10.10 9.46 -23.61
CA LEU A 108 -10.37 10.33 -24.75
C LEU A 108 -11.89 10.40 -25.01
N LEU A 109 -12.44 11.59 -25.02
CA LEU A 109 -13.84 11.87 -25.25
C LEU A 109 -13.99 12.75 -26.49
N HIS A 110 -15.12 12.64 -27.19
CA HIS A 110 -15.48 13.51 -28.30
C HIS A 110 -16.85 14.11 -28.02
N GLU A 111 -16.88 15.36 -27.58
CA GLU A 111 -18.09 16.07 -27.17
C GLU A 111 -18.20 17.42 -27.86
N GLY A 112 -19.37 17.70 -28.43
CA GLY A 112 -19.63 19.00 -29.11
C GLY A 112 -18.69 19.32 -30.27
N GLY A 113 -18.04 18.28 -30.87
CA GLY A 113 -17.08 18.49 -31.96
C GLY A 113 -15.64 18.74 -31.47
N ALA A 114 -15.41 18.78 -30.18
CA ALA A 114 -14.08 18.88 -29.55
C ALA A 114 -13.61 17.56 -28.99
N TRP A 115 -12.30 17.30 -29.08
CA TRP A 115 -11.65 16.18 -28.43
C TRP A 115 -11.13 16.63 -27.08
N LEU A 116 -11.48 15.89 -26.02
CA LEU A 116 -11.09 16.13 -24.64
C LEU A 116 -10.53 14.86 -24.05
N VAL A 117 -9.57 14.99 -23.15
CA VAL A 117 -9.15 13.87 -22.30
C VAL A 117 -9.55 14.18 -20.87
N ALA A 118 -10.42 13.33 -20.32
CA ALA A 118 -10.76 13.35 -18.90
C ALA A 118 -9.69 12.59 -18.12
N PRO A 119 -8.89 13.26 -17.26
CA PRO A 119 -7.84 12.59 -16.49
C PRO A 119 -8.39 11.51 -15.54
N GLU A 120 -7.75 10.34 -15.52
CA GLU A 120 -8.05 9.26 -14.57
C GLU A 120 -7.78 9.69 -13.12
N ASP A 121 -6.80 10.54 -12.91
CA ASP A 121 -6.54 11.13 -11.60
C ASP A 121 -7.35 12.44 -11.46
N ARG A 122 -8.49 12.36 -10.79
CA ARG A 122 -9.39 13.49 -10.57
C ARG A 122 -8.77 14.65 -9.79
N ARG A 123 -7.58 14.47 -9.21
CA ARG A 123 -6.82 15.56 -8.57
C ARG A 123 -6.33 16.61 -9.55
N PHE A 124 -6.34 16.31 -10.86
CA PHE A 124 -6.06 17.32 -11.90
C PHE A 124 -7.16 18.36 -12.04
N GLY A 125 -8.42 17.98 -11.76
CA GLY A 125 -9.56 18.91 -11.67
C GLY A 125 -10.03 19.54 -12.97
N GLN A 126 -9.37 19.31 -14.11
CA GLN A 126 -9.68 19.88 -15.42
C GLN A 126 -9.46 18.86 -16.53
N ASP A 127 -10.35 18.88 -17.53
CA ASP A 127 -10.16 18.12 -18.77
C ASP A 127 -9.13 18.81 -19.66
N ILE A 128 -8.43 18.01 -20.47
CA ILE A 128 -7.36 18.46 -21.35
C ILE A 128 -7.91 18.52 -22.78
N LEU A 129 -7.84 19.69 -23.42
CA LEU A 129 -8.24 19.86 -24.81
C LEU A 129 -7.19 19.22 -25.73
N ILE A 130 -7.66 18.41 -26.69
CA ILE A 130 -6.80 17.75 -27.68
C ILE A 130 -7.15 18.30 -29.07
N PRO A 131 -6.24 18.96 -29.77
CA PRO A 131 -6.47 19.34 -31.17
C PRO A 131 -6.73 18.07 -32.02
N ALA A 132 -7.65 18.16 -32.99
CA ALA A 132 -8.04 17.01 -33.82
C ALA A 132 -6.87 16.32 -34.54
N LYS A 133 -5.79 17.04 -34.84
CA LYS A 133 -4.55 16.52 -35.45
C LYS A 133 -3.60 15.89 -34.43
N ALA A 134 -3.87 16.03 -33.15
CA ALA A 134 -3.00 15.59 -32.05
C ALA A 134 -3.55 14.36 -31.29
N THR A 135 -4.57 13.68 -31.84
CA THR A 135 -5.22 12.49 -31.24
C THR A 135 -4.43 11.18 -31.43
N ALA A 136 -3.34 11.18 -32.22
CA ALA A 136 -2.58 9.97 -32.58
C ALA A 136 -3.47 8.83 -33.10
N ASN A 137 -4.54 9.15 -33.82
CA ASN A 137 -5.57 8.22 -34.32
C ASN A 137 -6.34 7.45 -33.25
N ALA A 138 -6.29 7.88 -31.99
CA ALA A 138 -7.08 7.31 -30.91
C ALA A 138 -8.57 7.51 -31.15
N GLN A 139 -9.37 6.54 -30.71
CA GLN A 139 -10.83 6.59 -30.79
C GLN A 139 -11.44 7.08 -29.49
N ALA A 140 -12.64 7.66 -29.56
CA ALA A 140 -13.39 8.04 -28.36
C ALA A 140 -13.66 6.81 -27.46
N GLY A 141 -13.45 6.96 -26.15
CA GLY A 141 -13.56 5.91 -25.16
C GLY A 141 -12.25 5.21 -24.83
N GLN A 142 -11.21 5.34 -25.66
CA GLN A 142 -9.90 4.76 -25.36
C GLN A 142 -9.16 5.51 -24.25
N VAL A 143 -8.34 4.78 -23.53
CA VAL A 143 -7.40 5.29 -22.55
C VAL A 143 -6.13 5.72 -23.26
N VAL A 144 -5.69 6.94 -23.01
CA VAL A 144 -4.54 7.56 -23.66
C VAL A 144 -3.61 8.21 -22.67
N ALA A 145 -2.32 8.31 -23.02
CA ALA A 145 -1.35 9.15 -22.34
C ALA A 145 -1.21 10.48 -23.09
N VAL A 146 -1.28 11.59 -22.37
CA VAL A 146 -1.26 12.93 -22.92
C VAL A 146 -0.10 13.74 -22.38
N GLU A 147 0.65 14.35 -23.27
CA GLU A 147 1.66 15.35 -22.97
C GLU A 147 1.09 16.74 -23.20
N LEU A 148 1.24 17.64 -22.23
CA LEU A 148 0.74 19.00 -22.34
C LEU A 148 1.60 19.83 -23.30
N THR A 149 0.97 20.40 -24.33
CA THR A 149 1.56 21.35 -25.25
C THR A 149 1.36 22.79 -24.79
N GLU A 150 0.19 23.09 -24.22
CA GLU A 150 -0.09 24.35 -23.58
C GLU A 150 -0.51 24.15 -22.13
N LYS A 151 0.09 24.94 -21.26
CA LYS A 151 -0.06 24.82 -19.81
C LYS A 151 -1.36 25.49 -19.37
N PRO A 152 -2.02 24.98 -18.31
CA PRO A 152 -3.21 25.62 -17.79
C PRO A 152 -2.90 27.04 -17.27
N SER A 153 -3.87 27.93 -17.36
CA SER A 153 -3.84 29.25 -16.79
C SER A 153 -5.19 29.60 -16.16
N LEU A 154 -5.28 30.73 -15.45
CA LEU A 154 -6.53 31.16 -14.83
C LEU A 154 -7.70 31.27 -15.84
N HIS A 155 -7.40 31.50 -17.14
CA HIS A 155 -8.38 31.77 -18.18
C HIS A 155 -8.37 30.75 -19.34
N ALA A 156 -7.47 29.79 -19.36
CA ALA A 156 -7.35 28.82 -20.44
C ALA A 156 -7.20 27.41 -19.87
N GLN A 157 -7.94 26.47 -20.45
CA GLN A 157 -7.79 25.03 -20.16
C GLN A 157 -6.45 24.52 -20.69
N PRO A 158 -5.88 23.44 -20.11
CA PRO A 158 -4.69 22.80 -20.64
C PRO A 158 -4.97 22.21 -22.02
N VAL A 159 -4.00 22.38 -22.94
CA VAL A 159 -4.01 21.75 -24.26
C VAL A 159 -2.92 20.71 -24.31
N GLY A 160 -3.21 19.54 -24.87
CA GLY A 160 -2.25 18.44 -24.94
C GLY A 160 -2.24 17.72 -26.28
N ARG A 161 -1.31 16.81 -26.42
CA ARG A 161 -1.26 15.84 -27.52
C ARG A 161 -1.23 14.42 -26.96
N VAL A 162 -1.90 13.52 -27.62
CA VAL A 162 -1.78 12.07 -27.30
C VAL A 162 -0.40 11.61 -27.72
N CYS A 163 0.38 11.06 -26.78
CA CYS A 163 1.70 10.50 -27.03
C CYS A 163 1.68 8.96 -27.07
N GLU A 164 0.68 8.33 -26.41
CA GLU A 164 0.52 6.88 -26.38
C GLU A 164 -0.95 6.51 -26.30
N VAL A 165 -1.40 5.50 -27.06
CA VAL A 165 -2.74 4.93 -26.98
C VAL A 165 -2.63 3.60 -26.25
N LEU A 166 -3.26 3.48 -25.08
CA LEU A 166 -3.14 2.29 -24.24
C LEU A 166 -4.15 1.19 -24.62
N GLY A 167 -5.33 1.57 -25.13
CA GLY A 167 -6.37 0.63 -25.53
C GLY A 167 -7.76 0.98 -24.99
N GLY A 168 -8.68 0.02 -25.03
CA GLY A 168 -10.03 0.18 -24.47
C GLY A 168 -10.01 0.06 -22.93
N ILE A 169 -10.98 0.70 -22.28
CA ILE A 169 -11.11 0.69 -20.82
C ILE A 169 -11.40 -0.73 -20.27
N ASP A 170 -12.05 -1.57 -21.06
CA ASP A 170 -12.42 -2.94 -20.70
C ASP A 170 -11.38 -3.98 -21.16
N ASP A 171 -10.24 -3.53 -21.75
CA ASP A 171 -9.17 -4.42 -22.19
C ASP A 171 -8.49 -5.07 -20.96
N PRO A 172 -8.17 -6.39 -21.03
CA PRO A 172 -7.52 -7.08 -19.91
C PRO A 172 -6.17 -6.48 -19.54
N GLY A 173 -6.01 -6.07 -18.27
CA GLY A 173 -4.78 -5.46 -17.77
C GLY A 173 -4.75 -3.93 -17.83
N MET A 174 -5.78 -3.30 -18.40
CA MET A 174 -5.87 -1.85 -18.48
C MET A 174 -5.84 -1.20 -17.09
N GLU A 175 -6.42 -1.84 -16.08
CA GLU A 175 -6.38 -1.42 -14.69
C GLU A 175 -4.94 -1.27 -14.16
N ILE A 176 -4.04 -2.18 -14.57
CA ILE A 176 -2.62 -2.15 -14.18
C ILE A 176 -1.90 -1.04 -14.97
N GLU A 177 -2.13 -0.94 -16.29
CA GLU A 177 -1.50 0.11 -17.13
C GLU A 177 -1.86 1.52 -16.65
N ILE A 178 -3.12 1.73 -16.25
CA ILE A 178 -3.58 3.00 -15.65
C ILE A 178 -2.89 3.23 -14.31
N ALA A 179 -2.92 2.24 -13.40
CA ALA A 179 -2.36 2.39 -12.05
C ALA A 179 -0.87 2.69 -12.09
N VAL A 180 -0.11 1.95 -12.91
CA VAL A 180 1.34 2.13 -13.08
C VAL A 180 1.69 3.57 -13.46
N ARG A 181 0.97 4.16 -14.41
CA ARG A 181 1.21 5.53 -14.88
C ARG A 181 0.64 6.58 -13.93
N LYS A 182 -0.56 6.34 -13.36
CA LYS A 182 -1.21 7.22 -12.39
C LYS A 182 -0.36 7.42 -11.13
N TYR A 183 0.23 6.34 -10.64
CA TYR A 183 1.10 6.36 -9.47
C TYR A 183 2.58 6.53 -9.80
N GLU A 184 2.92 6.70 -11.10
CA GLU A 184 4.31 6.87 -11.58
C GLU A 184 5.23 5.74 -11.10
N VAL A 185 4.74 4.51 -11.17
CA VAL A 185 5.53 3.32 -10.84
C VAL A 185 6.55 3.10 -11.95
N PRO A 186 7.87 3.07 -11.67
CA PRO A 186 8.88 2.74 -12.68
C PRO A 186 8.67 1.30 -13.17
N HIS A 187 8.25 1.10 -14.42
CA HIS A 187 7.84 -0.20 -14.95
C HIS A 187 8.70 -0.70 -16.10
N GLN A 188 9.54 0.16 -16.65
CA GLN A 188 10.51 -0.18 -17.70
C GLN A 188 11.92 -0.06 -17.15
N PHE A 189 12.81 -0.97 -17.51
CA PHE A 189 14.23 -0.87 -17.19
C PHE A 189 14.94 -0.11 -18.31
N SER A 190 15.89 0.75 -17.94
CA SER A 190 16.70 1.46 -18.93
C SER A 190 17.65 0.52 -19.67
N ASP A 191 18.07 0.91 -20.87
CA ASP A 191 19.02 0.13 -21.69
C ASP A 191 20.34 -0.15 -20.95
N ASP A 192 20.82 0.78 -20.15
CA ASP A 192 22.03 0.65 -19.32
C ASP A 192 21.86 -0.46 -18.28
N VAL A 193 20.68 -0.54 -17.63
CA VAL A 193 20.33 -1.58 -16.66
C VAL A 193 20.27 -2.94 -17.34
N LEU A 194 19.57 -3.02 -18.47
CA LEU A 194 19.46 -4.27 -19.25
C LEU A 194 20.82 -4.73 -19.77
N ALA A 195 21.65 -3.80 -20.27
CA ALA A 195 22.99 -4.11 -20.72
C ALA A 195 23.90 -4.58 -19.57
N GLN A 196 23.77 -4.01 -18.37
CA GLN A 196 24.49 -4.49 -17.19
C GLN A 196 24.01 -5.89 -16.78
N ALA A 197 22.68 -6.10 -16.68
CA ALA A 197 22.11 -7.39 -16.35
C ALA A 197 22.54 -8.50 -17.35
N ALA A 198 22.59 -8.17 -18.65
CA ALA A 198 23.03 -9.11 -19.70
C ALA A 198 24.48 -9.59 -19.50
N LYS A 199 25.36 -8.74 -18.94
CA LYS A 199 26.77 -9.09 -18.69
C LYS A 199 26.97 -9.99 -17.47
N LEU A 200 25.98 -10.09 -16.60
CA LEU A 200 26.05 -10.99 -15.45
C LEU A 200 25.98 -12.46 -15.89
N PRO A 201 26.69 -13.37 -15.19
CA PRO A 201 26.66 -14.79 -15.52
C PRO A 201 25.27 -15.39 -15.25
N ASP A 202 24.96 -16.51 -15.91
CA ASP A 202 23.70 -17.24 -15.64
C ASP A 202 23.80 -18.20 -14.45
N LYS A 203 25.04 -18.47 -13.99
CA LYS A 203 25.34 -19.39 -12.86
C LYS A 203 26.42 -18.79 -11.98
N VAL A 204 26.47 -19.23 -10.72
CA VAL A 204 27.54 -18.91 -9.79
C VAL A 204 28.87 -19.41 -10.35
N ARG A 205 29.88 -18.55 -10.39
CA ARG A 205 31.21 -18.87 -10.91
C ARG A 205 32.14 -19.33 -9.76
N PRO A 206 33.16 -20.14 -10.04
CA PRO A 206 34.15 -20.55 -9.04
C PRO A 206 34.81 -19.35 -8.33
N ALA A 207 34.99 -18.21 -9.04
CA ALA A 207 35.54 -16.99 -8.45
C ALA A 207 34.64 -16.37 -7.38
N ASP A 208 33.32 -16.54 -7.51
CA ASP A 208 32.33 -16.00 -6.60
C ASP A 208 32.26 -16.78 -5.27
N LEU A 209 32.87 -17.99 -5.20
CA LEU A 209 32.93 -18.84 -4.00
C LEU A 209 34.02 -18.41 -3.03
N LYS A 210 34.97 -17.60 -3.46
CA LYS A 210 36.11 -17.21 -2.64
C LYS A 210 35.67 -16.47 -1.36
N GLY A 211 36.09 -17.00 -0.20
CA GLY A 211 35.79 -16.39 1.11
C GLY A 211 34.37 -16.66 1.61
N ARG A 212 33.66 -17.62 1.01
CA ARG A 212 32.33 -18.07 1.42
C ARG A 212 32.40 -19.41 2.14
N ILE A 213 31.47 -19.62 3.06
CA ILE A 213 31.27 -20.94 3.69
C ILE A 213 30.45 -21.80 2.74
N ASP A 214 30.89 -23.05 2.55
CA ASP A 214 30.17 -24.02 1.72
C ASP A 214 29.10 -24.71 2.56
N LEU A 215 27.84 -24.49 2.23
CA LEU A 215 26.67 -25.09 2.88
C LEU A 215 25.81 -25.88 1.87
N ARG A 216 26.38 -26.30 0.76
CA ARG A 216 25.62 -27.01 -0.30
C ARG A 216 25.11 -28.38 0.15
N ASP A 217 25.78 -29.01 1.09
CA ASP A 217 25.40 -30.29 1.70
C ASP A 217 24.37 -30.14 2.84
N VAL A 218 24.12 -28.91 3.31
CA VAL A 218 23.09 -28.62 4.33
C VAL A 218 21.73 -28.59 3.67
N PRO A 219 20.74 -29.35 4.14
CA PRO A 219 19.42 -29.47 3.49
C PRO A 219 18.55 -28.24 3.75
N LEU A 220 19.02 -27.08 3.28
CA LEU A 220 18.26 -25.84 3.22
C LEU A 220 17.11 -25.98 2.22
N VAL A 221 15.96 -25.43 2.56
CA VAL A 221 14.76 -25.46 1.71
C VAL A 221 14.14 -24.07 1.60
N THR A 222 13.50 -23.76 0.47
CA THR A 222 12.65 -22.58 0.32
C THR A 222 11.18 -22.96 0.54
N ILE A 223 10.41 -22.07 1.17
CA ILE A 223 8.98 -22.28 1.48
C ILE A 223 8.21 -20.99 1.14
N ASP A 224 7.47 -21.01 0.04
CA ASP A 224 6.82 -19.83 -0.53
C ASP A 224 5.41 -20.14 -1.06
N GLY A 225 4.75 -19.12 -1.61
CA GLY A 225 3.49 -19.29 -2.33
C GLY A 225 3.66 -20.07 -3.63
N GLU A 226 2.57 -20.61 -4.14
CA GLU A 226 2.55 -21.43 -5.36
C GLU A 226 3.08 -20.68 -6.58
N ASP A 227 2.77 -19.39 -6.69
CA ASP A 227 3.11 -18.52 -7.84
C ASP A 227 4.46 -17.80 -7.69
N ALA A 228 5.14 -17.94 -6.55
CA ALA A 228 6.42 -17.26 -6.28
C ALA A 228 7.52 -17.77 -7.20
N ARG A 229 8.40 -16.85 -7.67
CA ARG A 229 9.57 -17.13 -8.51
C ARG A 229 10.86 -16.49 -7.98
N ASP A 230 10.74 -15.53 -7.09
CA ASP A 230 11.79 -14.72 -6.48
C ASP A 230 12.02 -15.16 -5.02
N PHE A 231 12.65 -16.33 -4.85
CA PHE A 231 12.92 -16.91 -3.54
C PHE A 231 14.06 -16.16 -2.86
N ASP A 232 13.70 -15.27 -1.92
CA ASP A 232 14.67 -14.49 -1.14
C ASP A 232 15.34 -15.30 -0.04
N ASP A 233 14.64 -16.29 0.56
CA ASP A 233 15.07 -16.99 1.75
C ASP A 233 15.03 -18.52 1.63
N ALA A 234 16.00 -19.16 2.29
CA ALA A 234 16.04 -20.60 2.53
C ALA A 234 16.36 -20.86 4.00
N VAL A 235 15.70 -21.87 4.55
CA VAL A 235 15.75 -22.16 5.98
C VAL A 235 16.19 -23.59 6.27
N TYR A 236 16.88 -23.76 7.41
CA TYR A 236 17.26 -25.06 7.96
C TYR A 236 17.24 -25.01 9.47
N CYS A 237 16.86 -26.11 10.12
CA CYS A 237 16.84 -26.19 11.56
C CYS A 237 17.29 -27.58 12.06
N GLU A 238 18.11 -27.58 13.12
CA GLU A 238 18.54 -28.78 13.83
C GLU A 238 18.50 -28.56 15.34
N PRO A 239 18.32 -29.65 16.16
CA PRO A 239 18.42 -29.55 17.60
C PRO A 239 19.84 -29.17 18.02
N ALA A 240 19.98 -28.27 19.00
CA ALA A 240 21.28 -27.77 19.46
C ALA A 240 21.40 -27.79 20.98
N CYS A 241 22.68 -27.97 21.47
CA CYS A 241 23.03 -27.85 22.88
C CYS A 241 23.48 -26.41 23.16
N ILE A 242 22.73 -25.67 23.96
CA ILE A 242 23.05 -24.29 24.38
C ILE A 242 23.70 -24.36 25.75
N GLY A 243 24.96 -23.88 25.85
CA GLY A 243 25.74 -23.98 27.06
C GLY A 243 26.43 -25.37 27.25
N ARG A 244 26.73 -25.73 28.49
CA ARG A 244 27.46 -26.98 28.82
C ARG A 244 26.51 -28.16 29.12
N VAL A 245 25.53 -28.40 28.26
CA VAL A 245 24.55 -29.47 28.41
C VAL A 245 24.85 -30.62 27.45
N LYS A 246 24.50 -31.88 27.87
CA LYS A 246 24.74 -33.07 27.04
C LYS A 246 23.58 -33.41 26.11
N LYS A 247 22.40 -32.87 26.35
CA LYS A 247 21.20 -33.10 25.52
C LYS A 247 20.77 -31.80 24.88
N PRO A 248 20.22 -31.83 23.67
CA PRO A 248 19.68 -30.64 23.06
C PRO A 248 18.64 -29.96 23.96
N ASN A 249 18.79 -28.67 24.15
CA ASN A 249 17.89 -27.79 24.92
C ASN A 249 17.44 -26.55 24.16
N GLY A 250 17.67 -26.55 22.87
CA GLY A 250 17.30 -25.53 21.93
C GLY A 250 17.55 -25.98 20.50
N TRP A 251 17.58 -25.03 19.58
CA TRP A 251 17.75 -25.26 18.15
C TRP A 251 18.81 -24.35 17.58
N ARG A 252 19.46 -24.81 16.52
CA ARG A 252 20.23 -24.00 15.60
C ARG A 252 19.37 -23.74 14.36
N LEU A 253 19.02 -22.49 14.13
CA LEU A 253 18.21 -22.04 13.02
C LEU A 253 19.10 -21.25 12.05
N LEU A 254 19.19 -21.70 10.79
CA LEU A 254 19.86 -21.03 9.72
C LEU A 254 18.81 -20.35 8.83
N VAL A 255 18.99 -19.05 8.62
CA VAL A 255 18.22 -18.25 7.65
C VAL A 255 19.21 -17.73 6.62
N ALA A 256 19.17 -18.31 5.42
CA ALA A 256 20.04 -17.97 4.30
C ALA A 256 19.27 -17.08 3.34
N ILE A 257 19.73 -15.83 3.16
CA ILE A 257 19.09 -14.81 2.31
C ILE A 257 19.92 -14.61 1.05
N ALA A 258 19.26 -14.45 -0.09
CA ALA A 258 19.86 -14.19 -1.39
C ALA A 258 20.88 -13.03 -1.31
N ASP A 259 22.12 -13.26 -1.73
CA ASP A 259 23.17 -12.25 -1.66
C ASP A 259 23.15 -11.30 -2.88
N VAL A 260 22.06 -10.54 -3.01
CA VAL A 260 21.86 -9.55 -4.09
C VAL A 260 23.00 -8.51 -4.13
N SER A 261 23.54 -8.15 -2.96
CA SER A 261 24.62 -7.15 -2.85
C SER A 261 25.96 -7.62 -3.47
N HIS A 262 26.07 -8.92 -3.83
CA HIS A 262 27.18 -9.43 -4.61
C HIS A 262 27.13 -8.97 -6.05
N TYR A 263 25.93 -8.90 -6.63
CA TYR A 263 25.71 -8.58 -8.04
C TYR A 263 25.37 -7.10 -8.27
N VAL A 264 24.60 -6.49 -7.37
CA VAL A 264 24.17 -5.09 -7.44
C VAL A 264 25.13 -4.23 -6.63
N LYS A 265 26.08 -3.59 -7.32
CA LYS A 265 27.13 -2.77 -6.70
C LYS A 265 26.67 -1.33 -6.54
N PRO A 266 27.08 -0.64 -5.44
CA PRO A 266 26.72 0.75 -5.20
C PRO A 266 27.07 1.68 -6.37
N GLY A 267 26.12 2.50 -6.80
CA GLY A 267 26.30 3.53 -7.83
C GLY A 267 26.29 3.05 -9.27
N GLU A 268 26.22 1.74 -9.51
CA GLU A 268 26.05 1.16 -10.86
C GLU A 268 24.61 1.29 -11.38
N PRO A 269 24.35 1.14 -12.70
CA PRO A 269 22.99 1.27 -13.26
C PRO A 269 21.92 0.44 -12.55
N LEU A 270 22.21 -0.84 -12.25
CA LEU A 270 21.30 -1.72 -11.50
C LEU A 270 20.97 -1.18 -10.10
N ASP A 271 21.94 -0.56 -9.42
CA ASP A 271 21.73 0.02 -8.08
C ASP A 271 20.90 1.29 -8.14
N ARG A 272 21.17 2.14 -9.13
CA ARG A 272 20.41 3.38 -9.32
C ARG A 272 18.93 3.12 -9.60
N ASP A 273 18.65 2.18 -10.49
CA ASP A 273 17.28 1.81 -10.84
C ASP A 273 16.57 1.09 -9.67
N ALA A 274 17.28 0.19 -8.96
CA ALA A 274 16.75 -0.45 -7.76
C ALA A 274 16.43 0.57 -6.65
N TYR A 275 17.24 1.61 -6.49
CA TYR A 275 16.97 2.71 -5.55
C TYR A 275 15.73 3.50 -5.98
N GLU A 276 15.61 3.87 -7.25
CA GLU A 276 14.47 4.62 -7.78
C GLU A 276 13.16 3.87 -7.57
N ARG A 277 13.15 2.55 -7.82
CA ARG A 277 12.01 1.66 -7.56
C ARG A 277 11.75 1.47 -6.07
N ALA A 278 12.81 1.31 -5.29
CA ALA A 278 12.86 1.02 -3.85
C ALA A 278 12.16 -0.27 -3.42
N THR A 279 11.14 -0.72 -4.11
CA THR A 279 10.42 -1.97 -3.84
C THR A 279 9.79 -2.55 -5.11
N SER A 280 9.61 -3.87 -5.16
CA SER A 280 8.75 -4.51 -6.15
C SER A 280 7.28 -4.18 -5.88
N VAL A 281 6.46 -4.11 -6.95
CA VAL A 281 5.02 -3.84 -6.85
C VAL A 281 4.25 -5.07 -7.33
N TYR A 282 3.37 -5.58 -6.48
CA TYR A 282 2.61 -6.80 -6.73
C TYR A 282 1.15 -6.46 -7.06
N PHE A 283 0.75 -6.74 -8.30
CA PHE A 283 -0.64 -6.68 -8.73
C PHE A 283 -1.23 -8.10 -8.83
N PRO A 284 -2.54 -8.28 -8.80
CA PRO A 284 -3.16 -9.61 -8.83
C PRO A 284 -2.70 -10.51 -9.98
N ARG A 285 -2.23 -9.94 -11.10
CA ARG A 285 -1.84 -10.67 -12.31
C ARG A 285 -0.44 -10.36 -12.82
N ARG A 286 0.24 -9.37 -12.26
CA ARG A 286 1.53 -8.90 -12.74
C ARG A 286 2.39 -8.39 -11.60
N VAL A 287 3.65 -8.73 -11.64
CA VAL A 287 4.64 -8.14 -10.73
C VAL A 287 5.51 -7.16 -11.52
N ILE A 288 5.74 -5.98 -10.96
CA ILE A 288 6.76 -5.06 -11.45
C ILE A 288 7.95 -5.18 -10.49
N PRO A 289 9.00 -5.90 -10.90
CA PRO A 289 10.09 -6.24 -10.00
C PRO A 289 11.04 -5.05 -9.79
N MET A 290 11.68 -4.99 -8.61
CA MET A 290 12.73 -4.03 -8.31
C MET A 290 13.99 -4.27 -9.14
N LEU A 291 14.29 -5.52 -9.47
CA LEU A 291 15.44 -5.95 -10.25
C LEU A 291 15.00 -6.68 -11.53
N PRO A 292 15.76 -6.62 -12.63
CA PRO A 292 15.47 -7.41 -13.83
C PRO A 292 15.29 -8.91 -13.53
N GLU A 293 14.40 -9.59 -14.25
CA GLU A 293 14.07 -11.02 -14.02
C GLU A 293 15.27 -11.95 -14.06
N LYS A 294 16.30 -11.61 -14.83
CA LYS A 294 17.58 -12.36 -14.83
C LYS A 294 18.20 -12.45 -13.44
N LEU A 295 18.00 -11.42 -12.59
CA LEU A 295 18.44 -11.43 -11.20
C LEU A 295 17.33 -11.92 -10.28
N SER A 296 16.14 -11.31 -10.32
CA SER A 296 15.07 -11.58 -9.36
C SER A 296 14.56 -13.02 -9.41
N ASN A 297 14.31 -13.57 -10.60
CA ASN A 297 13.82 -14.93 -10.79
C ASN A 297 14.95 -15.94 -11.08
N GLY A 298 16.12 -15.43 -11.51
CA GLY A 298 17.25 -16.22 -11.97
C GLY A 298 18.39 -16.31 -10.96
N LEU A 299 19.40 -15.42 -11.12
CA LEU A 299 20.71 -15.56 -10.46
C LEU A 299 20.63 -15.34 -8.95
N CYS A 300 19.73 -14.47 -8.44
CA CYS A 300 19.57 -14.22 -7.02
C CYS A 300 18.56 -15.18 -6.37
N SER A 301 17.49 -15.55 -7.07
CA SER A 301 16.48 -16.45 -6.53
C SER A 301 17.09 -17.80 -6.08
N LEU A 302 16.79 -18.21 -4.84
CA LEU A 302 17.32 -19.44 -4.22
C LEU A 302 16.62 -20.69 -4.78
N ASN A 303 16.61 -20.80 -6.11
CA ASN A 303 16.02 -21.94 -6.85
C ASN A 303 16.59 -23.28 -6.36
N PRO A 304 15.79 -24.36 -6.35
CA PRO A 304 16.24 -25.68 -5.92
C PRO A 304 17.29 -26.28 -6.88
N GLU A 305 18.16 -27.13 -6.32
CA GLU A 305 19.15 -27.93 -7.02
C GLU A 305 20.20 -27.14 -7.82
N VAL A 306 20.40 -25.86 -7.48
CA VAL A 306 21.43 -25.01 -8.10
C VAL A 306 22.20 -24.21 -7.06
N ASP A 307 23.50 -24.00 -7.32
CA ASP A 307 24.34 -23.17 -6.47
C ASP A 307 23.84 -21.72 -6.45
N ARG A 308 23.69 -21.17 -5.23
CA ARG A 308 23.32 -19.77 -5.00
C ARG A 308 24.15 -19.13 -3.93
N LEU A 309 24.43 -17.84 -4.10
CA LEU A 309 25.15 -17.05 -3.11
C LEU A 309 24.16 -16.51 -2.07
N SER A 310 24.50 -16.66 -0.81
CA SER A 310 23.66 -16.20 0.30
C SER A 310 24.45 -15.45 1.36
N MET A 311 23.74 -14.64 2.15
CA MET A 311 24.14 -14.11 3.44
C MET A 311 23.35 -14.86 4.50
N VAL A 312 24.02 -15.58 5.38
CA VAL A 312 23.39 -16.42 6.38
C VAL A 312 23.36 -15.72 7.72
N CYS A 313 22.18 -15.72 8.35
CA CYS A 313 21.99 -15.48 9.76
C CYS A 313 21.85 -16.84 10.46
N ASP A 314 22.82 -17.20 11.29
CA ASP A 314 22.92 -18.48 11.97
C ASP A 314 22.70 -18.24 13.46
N MET A 315 21.60 -18.78 13.99
CA MET A 315 21.05 -18.44 15.31
C MET A 315 20.95 -19.67 16.20
N LEU A 316 21.24 -19.50 17.49
CA LEU A 316 20.92 -20.47 18.54
C LEU A 316 19.68 -19.98 19.31
N VAL A 317 18.58 -20.70 19.22
CA VAL A 317 17.28 -20.36 19.84
C VAL A 317 17.04 -21.33 21.01
N ASN A 318 16.74 -20.78 22.19
CA ASN A 318 16.42 -21.57 23.36
C ASN A 318 14.94 -22.00 23.42
N ALA A 319 14.57 -22.84 24.39
CA ALA A 319 13.20 -23.34 24.55
C ALA A 319 12.15 -22.25 24.95
N SER A 320 12.59 -21.06 25.40
CA SER A 320 11.72 -19.91 25.64
C SER A 320 11.51 -19.03 24.40
N GLY A 321 12.21 -19.35 23.30
CA GLY A 321 12.11 -18.60 22.05
C GLY A 321 13.00 -17.35 21.99
N GLU A 322 14.03 -17.27 22.85
CA GLU A 322 15.02 -16.22 22.81
C GLU A 322 16.21 -16.64 21.95
N VAL A 323 16.73 -15.73 21.14
CA VAL A 323 17.98 -15.94 20.42
C VAL A 323 19.13 -15.72 21.38
N HIS A 324 19.72 -16.83 21.79
CA HIS A 324 20.85 -16.83 22.74
C HIS A 324 22.16 -16.33 22.15
N ALA A 325 22.42 -16.65 20.88
CA ALA A 325 23.60 -16.23 20.13
C ALA A 325 23.29 -16.24 18.62
N TYR A 326 23.97 -15.42 17.87
CA TYR A 326 23.88 -15.40 16.40
C TYR A 326 25.19 -14.97 15.75
N GLN A 327 25.35 -15.33 14.49
CA GLN A 327 26.45 -14.88 13.65
C GLN A 327 26.00 -14.70 12.19
N PHE A 328 26.72 -13.82 11.46
CA PHE A 328 26.52 -13.62 10.04
C PHE A 328 27.75 -14.05 9.26
N TYR A 329 27.54 -14.65 8.09
CA TYR A 329 28.61 -14.97 7.15
C TYR A 329 28.08 -15.14 5.72
N PRO A 330 28.90 -14.80 4.70
CA PRO A 330 28.57 -15.11 3.32
C PRO A 330 28.76 -16.61 3.06
N ALA A 331 27.81 -17.23 2.35
CA ALA A 331 27.85 -18.66 2.04
C ALA A 331 27.51 -18.92 0.56
N VAL A 332 27.80 -20.14 0.12
CA VAL A 332 27.19 -20.76 -1.04
C VAL A 332 26.28 -21.87 -0.56
N ILE A 333 25.06 -21.90 -1.07
CA ILE A 333 24.05 -22.91 -0.74
C ILE A 333 23.53 -23.58 -2.00
N CYS A 334 22.95 -24.76 -1.83
CA CYS A 334 22.10 -25.41 -2.82
C CYS A 334 20.79 -25.76 -2.13
N SER A 335 19.67 -25.10 -2.49
CA SER A 335 18.37 -25.44 -1.90
C SER A 335 17.98 -26.86 -2.33
N HIS A 336 17.72 -27.73 -1.36
CA HIS A 336 17.41 -29.15 -1.62
C HIS A 336 15.98 -29.36 -2.10
N ALA A 337 15.08 -28.42 -1.80
CA ALA A 337 13.71 -28.45 -2.30
C ALA A 337 13.07 -27.04 -2.26
N ARG A 338 12.16 -26.80 -3.20
CA ARG A 338 11.14 -25.76 -3.09
C ARG A 338 9.87 -26.42 -2.53
N PHE A 339 9.36 -25.88 -1.43
CA PHE A 339 8.04 -26.20 -0.89
C PHE A 339 7.08 -25.06 -1.08
N THR A 340 5.78 -25.39 -1.13
CA THR A 340 4.71 -24.41 -0.95
C THR A 340 4.23 -24.40 0.49
N TYR A 341 3.62 -23.27 0.92
CA TYR A 341 3.00 -23.20 2.25
C TYR A 341 1.95 -24.30 2.45
N THR A 342 1.24 -24.66 1.38
CA THR A 342 0.23 -25.73 1.40
C THR A 342 0.85 -27.10 1.65
N GLU A 343 1.95 -27.42 0.96
CA GLU A 343 2.68 -28.68 1.15
C GLU A 343 3.24 -28.81 2.56
N VAL A 344 3.90 -27.74 3.08
CA VAL A 344 4.46 -27.78 4.44
C VAL A 344 3.35 -27.89 5.48
N ALA A 345 2.23 -27.20 5.32
CA ALA A 345 1.10 -27.35 6.23
C ALA A 345 0.52 -28.77 6.22
N ALA A 346 0.45 -29.42 5.05
CA ALA A 346 0.01 -30.81 4.92
C ALA A 346 1.00 -31.79 5.60
N ILE A 347 2.31 -31.57 5.44
CA ILE A 347 3.37 -32.39 6.08
C ILE A 347 3.31 -32.26 7.61
N ILE A 348 3.22 -31.03 8.13
CA ILE A 348 3.13 -30.79 9.58
C ILE A 348 1.84 -31.41 10.16
N GLY A 349 0.71 -31.27 9.43
CA GLY A 349 -0.57 -31.84 9.86
C GLY A 349 -0.62 -33.38 9.80
N ASN A 350 0.12 -34.00 8.88
CA ASN A 350 0.19 -35.46 8.75
C ASN A 350 1.56 -35.94 8.26
N THR A 351 2.45 -36.24 9.21
CA THR A 351 3.81 -36.71 8.94
C THR A 351 3.90 -38.09 8.27
N LYS A 352 2.78 -38.78 8.09
CA LYS A 352 2.66 -40.08 7.37
C LYS A 352 1.84 -39.94 6.09
N GLY A 353 1.48 -38.71 5.72
CA GLY A 353 0.73 -38.42 4.52
C GLY A 353 1.53 -38.56 3.23
N PRO A 354 0.86 -38.47 2.07
CA PRO A 354 1.52 -38.62 0.78
C PRO A 354 2.58 -37.52 0.53
N GLU A 355 2.35 -36.30 1.01
CA GLU A 355 3.31 -35.19 0.88
C GLU A 355 4.58 -35.46 1.69
N ALA A 356 4.44 -35.93 2.93
CA ALA A 356 5.56 -36.32 3.78
C ALA A 356 6.34 -37.51 3.18
N ALA A 357 5.64 -38.48 2.58
CA ALA A 357 6.29 -39.64 1.96
C ALA A 357 7.15 -39.25 0.72
N ARG A 358 6.74 -38.23 -0.04
CA ARG A 358 7.50 -37.70 -1.19
C ARG A 358 8.81 -37.01 -0.80
N ARG A 359 8.90 -36.50 0.44
CA ARG A 359 10.00 -35.70 0.97
C ARG A 359 10.51 -36.24 2.32
N ALA A 360 10.51 -37.58 2.47
CA ALA A 360 10.78 -38.27 3.73
C ALA A 360 12.11 -37.87 4.39
N ASP A 361 13.13 -37.59 3.60
CA ASP A 361 14.46 -37.12 3.99
C ASP A 361 14.45 -35.69 4.60
N LEU A 362 13.55 -34.85 4.18
CA LEU A 362 13.45 -33.46 4.65
C LEU A 362 12.43 -33.25 5.79
N VAL A 363 11.52 -34.21 5.99
CA VAL A 363 10.50 -34.15 7.07
C VAL A 363 11.09 -33.87 8.46
N PRO A 364 12.20 -34.55 8.91
CA PRO A 364 12.78 -34.25 10.22
C PRO A 364 13.21 -32.80 10.40
N HIS A 365 13.73 -32.17 9.35
CA HIS A 365 14.16 -30.78 9.39
C HIS A 365 12.96 -29.81 9.41
N LEU A 366 11.88 -30.14 8.69
CA LEU A 366 10.62 -29.36 8.74
C LEU A 366 9.96 -29.44 10.13
N LEU A 367 10.03 -30.59 10.81
CA LEU A 367 9.54 -30.73 12.18
C LEU A 367 10.39 -29.94 13.18
N ASN A 368 11.72 -29.91 13.03
CA ASN A 368 12.57 -29.05 13.83
C ASN A 368 12.26 -27.56 13.60
N LEU A 369 11.99 -27.17 12.36
CA LEU A 369 11.54 -25.81 12.04
C LEU A 369 10.20 -25.49 12.72
N TYR A 370 9.28 -26.43 12.74
CA TYR A 370 8.01 -26.28 13.44
C TYR A 370 8.17 -26.15 14.95
N ASP A 371 9.07 -26.93 15.54
CA ASP A 371 9.34 -26.85 16.98
C ASP A 371 10.00 -25.53 17.39
N VAL A 372 10.98 -25.03 16.62
CA VAL A 372 11.59 -23.70 16.87
C VAL A 372 10.58 -22.58 16.67
N TYR A 373 9.71 -22.68 15.66
CA TYR A 373 8.59 -21.74 15.48
C TYR A 373 7.72 -21.65 16.73
N ARG A 374 7.32 -22.80 17.31
CA ARG A 374 6.52 -22.82 18.54
C ARG A 374 7.23 -22.17 19.72
N ALA A 375 8.56 -22.31 19.80
CA ALA A 375 9.36 -21.62 20.81
C ALA A 375 9.38 -20.10 20.55
N LEU A 376 9.61 -19.66 19.31
CA LEU A 376 9.59 -18.24 18.93
C LEU A 376 8.23 -17.60 19.20
N LEU A 377 7.13 -18.30 18.93
CA LEU A 377 5.77 -17.84 19.22
C LEU A 377 5.53 -17.64 20.73
N LYS A 378 6.12 -18.51 21.57
CA LYS A 378 6.13 -18.30 23.03
C LYS A 378 6.86 -17.00 23.41
N GLY A 379 8.05 -16.79 22.84
CA GLY A 379 8.83 -15.56 23.04
C GLY A 379 8.04 -14.32 22.59
N ARG A 380 7.33 -14.40 21.45
CA ARG A 380 6.45 -13.36 20.95
C ARG A 380 5.37 -12.98 21.95
N ALA A 381 4.69 -13.99 22.51
CA ALA A 381 3.65 -13.76 23.52
C ALA A 381 4.21 -13.13 24.80
N GLN A 382 5.41 -13.57 25.26
CA GLN A 382 6.06 -13.03 26.45
C GLN A 382 6.51 -11.59 26.30
N ARG A 383 6.94 -11.17 25.08
CA ARG A 383 7.31 -9.77 24.78
C ARG A 383 6.10 -8.83 24.76
N GLY A 384 4.90 -9.35 24.64
CA GLY A 384 3.71 -8.52 24.51
C GLY A 384 3.46 -8.02 23.09
N ALA A 385 3.97 -8.72 22.06
CA ALA A 385 3.71 -8.38 20.68
C ALA A 385 2.21 -8.52 20.37
N VAL A 386 1.65 -7.55 19.68
CA VAL A 386 0.23 -7.53 19.36
C VAL A 386 -0.01 -8.43 18.14
N ASP A 387 -0.93 -9.39 18.26
CA ASP A 387 -1.34 -10.26 17.16
C ASP A 387 -2.79 -9.96 16.79
N PHE A 388 -2.99 -9.41 15.59
CA PHE A 388 -4.32 -9.12 15.05
C PHE A 388 -4.63 -10.14 13.94
N GLU A 389 -5.72 -10.87 14.11
CA GLU A 389 -6.24 -11.74 13.06
C GLU A 389 -7.02 -10.88 12.06
N THR A 390 -6.38 -10.55 10.94
CA THR A 390 -7.03 -9.87 9.81
C THR A 390 -7.25 -10.87 8.68
N THR A 391 -8.42 -10.83 8.05
CA THR A 391 -8.71 -11.63 6.86
C THR A 391 -8.21 -10.90 5.64
N GLU A 392 -7.09 -11.35 5.08
CA GLU A 392 -6.66 -10.94 3.74
C GLU A 392 -7.43 -11.69 2.68
N THR A 393 -7.65 -11.06 1.52
CA THR A 393 -8.33 -11.69 0.39
C THR A 393 -7.40 -11.76 -0.81
N GLN A 394 -7.51 -12.87 -1.57
CA GLN A 394 -6.83 -13.07 -2.83
C GLN A 394 -7.85 -13.02 -3.96
N ILE A 395 -7.59 -12.18 -4.95
CA ILE A 395 -8.35 -12.12 -6.18
C ILE A 395 -7.79 -13.17 -7.13
N VAL A 396 -8.61 -14.14 -7.50
CA VAL A 396 -8.30 -15.15 -8.53
C VAL A 396 -8.98 -14.72 -9.81
N CYS A 397 -8.17 -14.44 -10.84
CA CYS A 397 -8.65 -14.07 -12.17
C CYS A 397 -8.76 -15.30 -13.09
N ASP A 398 -9.66 -15.21 -14.06
CA ASP A 398 -9.76 -16.15 -15.18
C ASP A 398 -8.71 -15.83 -16.29
N ASP A 399 -8.71 -16.62 -17.36
CA ASP A 399 -7.81 -16.44 -18.51
C ASP A 399 -8.03 -15.10 -19.25
N ASN A 400 -9.23 -14.51 -19.13
CA ASN A 400 -9.59 -13.22 -19.69
C ASN A 400 -9.23 -12.04 -18.77
N GLY A 401 -8.67 -12.34 -17.59
CA GLY A 401 -8.28 -11.34 -16.63
C GLY A 401 -9.41 -10.75 -15.78
N ARG A 402 -10.60 -11.33 -15.83
CA ARG A 402 -11.72 -10.98 -14.97
C ARG A 402 -11.66 -11.75 -13.65
N ILE A 403 -12.26 -11.22 -12.61
CA ILE A 403 -12.36 -11.94 -11.33
C ILE A 403 -13.23 -13.20 -11.53
N ALA A 404 -12.61 -14.36 -11.40
CA ALA A 404 -13.33 -15.64 -11.30
C ALA A 404 -13.92 -15.82 -9.88
N LYS A 405 -13.11 -15.52 -8.86
CA LYS A 405 -13.53 -15.57 -7.44
C LYS A 405 -12.62 -14.73 -6.56
N ILE A 406 -13.15 -14.29 -5.42
CA ILE A 406 -12.39 -13.68 -4.34
C ILE A 406 -12.40 -14.67 -3.18
N VAL A 407 -11.23 -15.09 -2.72
CA VAL A 407 -11.09 -16.09 -1.66
C VAL A 407 -10.34 -15.50 -0.46
N PRO A 408 -10.69 -15.86 0.77
CA PRO A 408 -9.89 -15.49 1.92
C PRO A 408 -8.54 -16.20 1.84
N ARG A 409 -7.47 -15.49 2.07
CA ARG A 409 -6.13 -16.06 2.19
C ARG A 409 -5.99 -16.68 3.57
N THR A 410 -6.02 -18.00 3.62
CA THR A 410 -5.86 -18.72 4.86
C THR A 410 -4.40 -18.68 5.30
N ARG A 411 -4.11 -17.99 6.40
CA ARG A 411 -2.78 -17.95 7.00
C ARG A 411 -2.57 -19.24 7.80
N THR A 412 -1.83 -20.19 7.21
CA THR A 412 -1.50 -21.49 7.84
C THR A 412 -0.33 -21.35 8.81
N GLU A 413 -0.07 -22.39 9.61
CA GLU A 413 1.12 -22.44 10.48
C GLU A 413 2.44 -22.41 9.69
N ALA A 414 2.44 -22.88 8.44
CA ALA A 414 3.61 -22.78 7.56
C ALA A 414 3.96 -21.31 7.23
N HIS A 415 2.97 -20.44 7.02
CA HIS A 415 3.20 -19.01 6.84
C HIS A 415 3.80 -18.38 8.10
N ARG A 416 3.25 -18.70 9.28
CA ARG A 416 3.72 -18.20 10.57
C ARG A 416 5.13 -18.68 10.91
N LEU A 417 5.47 -19.91 10.51
CA LEU A 417 6.80 -20.48 10.72
C LEU A 417 7.87 -19.65 10.00
N ILE A 418 7.66 -19.37 8.72
CA ILE A 418 8.59 -18.54 7.94
C ILE A 418 8.63 -17.12 8.48
N GLU A 419 7.47 -16.54 8.80
CA GLU A 419 7.40 -15.19 9.38
C GLU A 419 8.23 -15.07 10.66
N GLU A 420 8.09 -15.99 11.63
CA GLU A 420 8.86 -15.95 12.88
C GLU A 420 10.37 -16.16 12.66
N ALA A 421 10.77 -17.02 11.71
CA ALA A 421 12.16 -17.18 11.33
C ALA A 421 12.74 -15.89 10.72
N MET A 422 11.98 -15.23 9.84
CA MET A 422 12.37 -13.94 9.22
C MET A 422 12.42 -12.81 10.26
N LEU A 423 11.44 -12.76 11.19
CA LEU A 423 11.45 -11.78 12.27
C LEU A 423 12.70 -11.94 13.16
N ALA A 424 13.06 -13.16 13.52
CA ALA A 424 14.27 -13.45 14.31
C ALA A 424 15.54 -12.98 13.59
N ALA A 425 15.68 -13.27 12.28
CA ALA A 425 16.84 -12.84 11.49
C ALA A 425 16.91 -11.30 11.34
N ASN A 426 15.77 -10.64 11.16
CA ASN A 426 15.66 -9.18 11.07
C ASN A 426 16.09 -8.50 12.39
N VAL A 427 15.67 -9.03 13.54
CA VAL A 427 16.08 -8.54 14.87
C VAL A 427 17.58 -8.72 15.08
N CYS A 428 18.11 -9.91 14.79
CA CYS A 428 19.57 -10.15 14.88
C CYS A 428 20.36 -9.19 13.99
N SER A 429 19.83 -8.85 12.80
CA SER A 429 20.45 -7.89 11.89
C SER A 429 20.48 -6.49 12.49
N ALA A 430 19.35 -6.03 13.07
CA ALA A 430 19.26 -4.73 13.73
C ALA A 430 20.25 -4.62 14.91
N GLU A 431 20.28 -5.64 15.79
CA GLU A 431 21.20 -5.68 16.90
C GLU A 431 22.68 -5.73 16.46
N PHE A 432 23.00 -6.50 15.41
CA PHE A 432 24.35 -6.60 14.87
C PHE A 432 24.88 -5.25 14.40
N ILE A 433 24.03 -4.50 13.70
CA ILE A 433 24.33 -3.17 13.20
C ILE A 433 24.49 -2.17 14.35
N GLU A 434 23.59 -2.21 15.33
CA GLU A 434 23.63 -1.35 16.51
C GLU A 434 24.88 -1.57 17.35
N LYS A 435 25.21 -2.85 17.65
CA LYS A 435 26.46 -3.25 18.33
C LYS A 435 27.70 -2.79 17.52
N GLY A 436 27.61 -2.83 16.19
CA GLY A 436 28.65 -2.33 15.29
C GLY A 436 28.74 -0.80 15.25
N LYS A 437 27.77 -0.08 15.81
CA LYS A 437 27.63 1.39 15.76
C LYS A 437 27.75 1.93 14.33
N HIS A 438 27.14 1.23 13.39
CA HIS A 438 27.10 1.62 11.98
C HIS A 438 25.74 2.27 11.65
N PRO A 439 25.70 3.40 10.91
CA PRO A 439 24.43 3.93 10.42
C PRO A 439 23.76 2.93 9.47
N SER A 440 22.46 2.83 9.54
CA SER A 440 21.64 1.97 8.68
C SER A 440 20.19 2.42 8.71
N LEU A 441 19.34 1.82 7.90
CA LEU A 441 17.89 2.03 7.99
C LEU A 441 17.29 1.01 8.95
N TYR A 442 16.56 1.51 9.94
CA TYR A 442 15.69 0.71 10.80
C TYR A 442 14.26 0.76 10.27
N ARG A 443 13.50 -0.28 10.55
CA ARG A 443 12.05 -0.31 10.35
C ARG A 443 11.38 0.03 11.65
N VAL A 444 10.95 1.27 11.77
CA VAL A 444 10.41 1.84 13.00
C VAL A 444 8.87 1.86 12.93
N HIS A 445 8.25 1.51 14.04
CA HIS A 445 6.81 1.57 14.20
C HIS A 445 6.50 2.15 15.58
N GLU A 446 6.00 3.37 15.60
CA GLU A 446 5.68 4.07 16.85
C GLU A 446 4.26 3.74 17.34
N GLY A 447 4.05 3.84 18.64
CA GLY A 447 2.74 3.72 19.27
C GLY A 447 1.79 4.87 18.87
N PRO A 448 0.60 4.95 19.46
CA PRO A 448 -0.38 5.97 19.15
C PRO A 448 0.08 7.38 19.53
N THR A 449 -0.22 8.37 18.68
CA THR A 449 -0.05 9.79 19.05
C THR A 449 -0.94 10.14 20.24
N PRO A 450 -0.64 11.23 21.01
CA PRO A 450 -1.46 11.66 22.14
C PRO A 450 -2.95 11.80 21.79
N GLU A 451 -3.25 12.34 20.59
CA GLU A 451 -4.62 12.52 20.09
C GLU A 451 -5.30 11.18 19.85
N LYS A 452 -4.66 10.28 19.10
CA LYS A 452 -5.20 8.94 18.80
C LYS A 452 -5.37 8.10 20.05
N ARG A 453 -4.43 8.21 20.99
CA ARG A 453 -4.52 7.58 22.31
C ARG A 453 -5.75 8.06 23.08
N GLN A 454 -6.02 9.36 23.08
CA GLN A 454 -7.18 9.92 23.77
C GLN A 454 -8.50 9.44 23.15
N ILE A 455 -8.55 9.37 21.81
CA ILE A 455 -9.69 8.81 21.08
C ILE A 455 -9.90 7.35 21.48
N LEU A 456 -8.83 6.54 21.48
CA LEU A 456 -8.90 5.14 21.88
C LEU A 456 -9.35 4.97 23.35
N LYS A 457 -8.81 5.78 24.28
CA LYS A 457 -9.25 5.77 25.69
C LYS A 457 -10.74 6.06 25.82
N ASN A 458 -11.24 7.07 25.12
CA ASN A 458 -12.65 7.44 25.15
C ASN A 458 -13.53 6.30 24.59
N TYR A 459 -13.08 5.66 23.50
CA TYR A 459 -13.77 4.54 22.90
C TYR A 459 -13.86 3.33 23.84
N LEU A 460 -12.73 2.89 24.42
CA LEU A 460 -12.71 1.76 25.38
C LEU A 460 -13.59 2.05 26.61
N LYS A 461 -13.57 3.30 27.10
CA LYS A 461 -14.44 3.74 28.21
C LYS A 461 -15.92 3.70 27.82
N ALA A 462 -16.28 4.11 26.58
CA ALA A 462 -17.67 4.09 26.10
C ALA A 462 -18.23 2.66 25.97
N LEU A 463 -17.35 1.66 25.75
CA LEU A 463 -17.70 0.23 25.73
C LEU A 463 -17.76 -0.40 27.13
N GLY A 464 -17.53 0.36 28.19
CA GLY A 464 -17.51 -0.14 29.57
C GLY A 464 -16.32 -1.05 29.88
N LEU A 465 -15.29 -1.03 29.06
CA LEU A 465 -14.05 -1.75 29.30
C LEU A 465 -13.23 -0.98 30.32
N GLY A 466 -13.11 -1.55 31.54
CA GLY A 466 -12.30 -0.97 32.63
C GLY A 466 -10.79 -1.02 32.39
N LEU A 467 -10.37 -1.21 31.13
CA LEU A 467 -8.98 -1.34 30.71
C LEU A 467 -8.36 0.07 30.59
N SER A 468 -7.28 0.29 31.32
CA SER A 468 -6.55 1.57 31.31
C SER A 468 -5.35 1.48 30.37
N LEU A 469 -5.23 2.46 29.50
CA LEU A 469 -4.00 2.72 28.75
C LEU A 469 -3.16 3.75 29.51
N GLY A 470 -1.87 3.48 29.64
CA GLY A 470 -0.90 4.39 30.23
C GLY A 470 -0.81 5.74 29.50
N GLU A 471 -0.01 6.65 30.02
CA GLU A 471 0.34 7.93 29.35
C GLU A 471 1.25 7.65 28.13
N GLU A 472 2.15 6.68 28.26
CA GLU A 472 2.97 6.12 27.20
C GLU A 472 2.66 4.61 27.15
N PRO A 473 1.66 4.19 26.34
CA PRO A 473 1.20 2.82 26.36
C PRO A 473 2.29 1.87 25.81
N LEU A 474 2.44 0.73 26.47
CA LEU A 474 3.34 -0.33 26.04
C LEU A 474 2.63 -1.30 25.10
N PRO A 475 3.36 -2.00 24.21
CA PRO A 475 2.79 -3.03 23.34
C PRO A 475 1.97 -4.09 24.10
N GLY A 476 2.45 -4.52 25.28
CA GLY A 476 1.77 -5.49 26.14
C GLY A 476 0.39 -5.04 26.64
N GLU A 477 0.14 -3.71 26.78
CA GLU A 477 -1.19 -3.20 27.13
C GLU A 477 -2.19 -3.42 25.97
N PHE A 478 -1.73 -3.24 24.72
CA PHE A 478 -2.52 -3.50 23.53
C PHE A 478 -2.82 -5.00 23.38
N GLN A 479 -1.81 -5.84 23.61
CA GLN A 479 -1.99 -7.30 23.63
C GLN A 479 -3.01 -7.71 24.69
N ALA A 480 -2.90 -7.17 25.91
CA ALA A 480 -3.83 -7.48 27.00
C ALA A 480 -5.27 -7.08 26.64
N ILE A 481 -5.48 -5.91 26.01
CA ILE A 481 -6.79 -5.48 25.54
C ILE A 481 -7.30 -6.44 24.46
N ALA A 482 -6.50 -6.75 23.45
CA ALA A 482 -6.88 -7.66 22.37
C ALA A 482 -7.27 -9.05 22.91
N GLN A 483 -6.50 -9.58 23.86
CA GLN A 483 -6.76 -10.87 24.50
C GLN A 483 -8.03 -10.84 25.37
N ALA A 484 -8.20 -9.80 26.18
CA ALA A 484 -9.37 -9.67 27.07
C ALA A 484 -10.69 -9.48 26.29
N THR A 485 -10.60 -9.01 25.05
CA THR A 485 -11.78 -8.74 24.20
C THR A 485 -12.05 -9.80 23.14
N LYS A 486 -11.21 -10.83 23.03
CA LYS A 486 -11.23 -11.82 21.94
C LYS A 486 -12.59 -12.53 21.78
N GLU A 487 -13.24 -12.87 22.89
CA GLU A 487 -14.51 -13.62 22.91
C GLU A 487 -15.75 -12.70 22.85
N ARG A 488 -15.57 -11.40 22.72
CA ARG A 488 -16.69 -10.45 22.68
C ARG A 488 -17.30 -10.37 21.27
N PRO A 489 -18.62 -10.13 21.16
CA PRO A 489 -19.27 -9.90 19.86
C PRO A 489 -18.67 -8.71 19.07
N ASP A 490 -18.13 -7.71 19.78
CA ASP A 490 -17.53 -6.51 19.22
C ASP A 490 -15.97 -6.58 19.12
N ALA A 491 -15.37 -7.78 19.27
CA ALA A 491 -13.93 -7.99 19.21
C ALA A 491 -13.28 -7.40 17.94
N MET A 492 -13.89 -7.65 16.77
CA MET A 492 -13.38 -7.13 15.49
C MET A 492 -13.32 -5.60 15.47
N GLN A 493 -14.35 -4.94 16.03
CA GLN A 493 -14.40 -3.49 16.13
C GLN A 493 -13.30 -2.94 17.04
N ILE A 494 -13.10 -3.57 18.20
CA ILE A 494 -12.06 -3.18 19.16
C ILE A 494 -10.67 -3.36 18.52
N HIS A 495 -10.42 -4.50 17.88
CA HIS A 495 -9.14 -4.76 17.18
C HIS A 495 -8.89 -3.74 16.05
N THR A 496 -9.92 -3.39 15.30
CA THR A 496 -9.82 -2.35 14.26
C THR A 496 -9.46 -0.99 14.86
N MET A 497 -10.05 -0.61 16.00
CA MET A 497 -9.73 0.64 16.68
C MET A 497 -8.32 0.65 17.27
N LEU A 498 -7.86 -0.48 17.81
CA LEU A 498 -6.47 -0.65 18.26
C LEU A 498 -5.50 -0.44 17.08
N LEU A 499 -5.73 -1.11 15.94
CA LEU A 499 -4.92 -0.96 14.71
C LEU A 499 -4.89 0.50 14.19
N ARG A 500 -6.06 1.15 14.08
CA ARG A 500 -6.18 2.54 13.59
C ARG A 500 -5.51 3.56 14.51
N SER A 501 -5.39 3.25 15.80
CA SER A 501 -4.74 4.14 16.75
C SER A 501 -3.22 4.19 16.57
N MET A 502 -2.59 3.13 16.10
CA MET A 502 -1.15 3.05 15.88
C MET A 502 -0.70 3.93 14.69
N GLN A 503 0.58 4.24 14.64
CA GLN A 503 1.20 4.93 13.52
C GLN A 503 1.57 3.92 12.42
N GLN A 504 1.89 4.41 11.24
CA GLN A 504 2.40 3.58 10.14
C GLN A 504 3.90 3.36 10.34
N ALA A 505 4.38 2.14 10.06
CA ALA A 505 5.80 1.85 10.09
C ALA A 505 6.54 2.59 8.96
N ILE A 506 7.75 3.06 9.25
CA ILE A 506 8.60 3.81 8.31
C ILE A 506 10.04 3.29 8.35
N TYR A 507 10.82 3.64 7.31
CA TYR A 507 12.26 3.48 7.32
C TYR A 507 12.92 4.78 7.77
N THR A 508 13.84 4.69 8.73
CA THR A 508 14.59 5.84 9.27
C THR A 508 15.95 5.37 9.80
N PRO A 509 16.99 6.22 9.77
CA PRO A 509 18.26 5.89 10.41
C PRO A 509 18.23 6.00 11.94
N ILE A 510 17.17 6.56 12.51
CA ILE A 510 16.98 6.72 13.96
C ILE A 510 16.15 5.54 14.48
N ASN A 511 16.74 4.72 15.35
CA ASN A 511 16.02 3.61 15.98
C ASN A 511 15.12 4.12 17.11
N SER A 512 13.80 3.96 17.00
CA SER A 512 12.80 4.15 18.07
C SER A 512 12.01 2.88 18.40
N GLY A 513 12.51 1.71 17.93
CA GLY A 513 11.88 0.42 18.15
C GLY A 513 10.70 0.13 17.21
N HIS A 514 10.07 -1.03 17.44
CA HIS A 514 8.91 -1.46 16.66
C HIS A 514 7.76 -1.87 17.60
N PHE A 515 6.86 -0.93 17.85
CA PHE A 515 5.77 -1.07 18.81
C PHE A 515 4.91 -2.33 18.58
N GLY A 516 4.39 -2.53 17.38
CA GLY A 516 3.49 -3.66 17.08
C GLY A 516 4.14 -5.04 17.28
N LEU A 517 5.46 -5.15 17.06
CA LEU A 517 6.25 -6.38 17.24
C LEU A 517 6.91 -6.48 18.64
N ALA A 518 6.84 -5.41 19.43
CA ALA A 518 7.47 -5.29 20.76
C ALA A 518 8.98 -5.58 20.71
N TYR A 519 9.70 -5.01 19.73
CA TYR A 519 11.14 -5.07 19.61
C TYR A 519 11.79 -3.71 19.86
N GLU A 520 12.92 -3.69 20.58
CA GLU A 520 13.69 -2.47 20.83
C GLU A 520 14.44 -1.98 19.59
N ALA A 521 14.84 -2.90 18.70
CA ALA A 521 15.44 -2.60 17.40
C ALA A 521 14.94 -3.58 16.35
N TYR A 522 14.60 -3.07 15.20
CA TYR A 522 14.11 -3.89 14.08
C TYR A 522 14.56 -3.28 12.74
N THR A 523 14.98 -4.13 11.84
CA THR A 523 15.29 -3.75 10.46
C THR A 523 14.82 -4.82 9.49
N HIS A 524 14.78 -4.50 8.21
CA HIS A 524 14.51 -5.47 7.17
C HIS A 524 15.84 -5.96 6.55
N PHE A 525 16.03 -7.29 6.54
CA PHE A 525 17.21 -7.98 6.03
C PHE A 525 16.84 -9.10 5.05
N THR A 526 15.65 -9.64 5.16
CA THR A 526 15.27 -10.96 4.63
C THR A 526 14.73 -10.93 3.19
N SER A 527 14.61 -9.77 2.53
CA SER A 527 14.06 -9.69 1.16
C SER A 527 14.78 -8.69 0.25
N PRO A 528 16.10 -8.84 0.00
CA PRO A 528 16.88 -7.89 -0.82
C PRO A 528 16.58 -7.96 -2.32
N ILE A 529 15.91 -9.00 -2.82
CA ILE A 529 15.47 -9.08 -4.23
C ILE A 529 14.39 -8.04 -4.51
N ARG A 530 13.52 -7.80 -3.52
CA ARG A 530 12.30 -7.00 -3.69
C ARG A 530 12.22 -5.75 -2.81
N ARG A 531 13.18 -5.51 -1.89
CA ARG A 531 13.22 -4.29 -1.05
C ARG A 531 14.64 -3.71 -1.00
N TYR A 532 14.77 -2.45 -1.36
CA TYR A 532 16.07 -1.76 -1.36
C TYR A 532 16.67 -1.54 0.05
N PRO A 533 15.88 -1.25 1.12
CA PRO A 533 16.42 -1.21 2.47
C PRO A 533 17.16 -2.47 2.90
N ASP A 534 16.66 -3.65 2.53
CA ASP A 534 17.30 -4.94 2.80
C ASP A 534 18.66 -5.05 2.10
N LEU A 535 18.74 -4.59 0.86
CA LEU A 535 19.99 -4.53 0.10
C LEU A 535 21.02 -3.63 0.80
N LEU A 536 20.59 -2.49 1.34
CA LEU A 536 21.45 -1.60 2.12
C LEU A 536 21.95 -2.29 3.41
N VAL A 537 21.05 -2.97 4.13
CA VAL A 537 21.41 -3.73 5.34
C VAL A 537 22.43 -4.83 5.04
N HIS A 538 22.31 -5.56 3.94
CA HIS A 538 23.31 -6.54 3.49
C HIS A 538 24.68 -5.90 3.25
N ARG A 539 24.73 -4.71 2.66
CA ARG A 539 26.00 -3.97 2.43
C ARG A 539 26.65 -3.56 3.75
N VAL A 540 25.85 -3.09 4.69
CA VAL A 540 26.31 -2.71 6.04
C VAL A 540 26.83 -3.93 6.80
N ILE A 541 26.12 -5.06 6.81
CA ILE A 541 26.56 -6.28 7.47
C ILE A 541 27.88 -6.76 6.87
N LYS A 542 28.01 -6.78 5.54
CA LYS A 542 29.28 -7.15 4.87
C LYS A 542 30.44 -6.25 5.27
N ALA A 543 30.23 -4.94 5.34
CA ALA A 543 31.28 -4.00 5.79
C ALA A 543 31.70 -4.30 7.24
N LEU A 544 30.74 -4.53 8.14
CA LEU A 544 31.01 -4.86 9.54
C LEU A 544 31.77 -6.17 9.69
N LEU A 545 31.45 -7.21 8.90
CA LEU A 545 32.16 -8.50 8.89
C LEU A 545 33.63 -8.34 8.47
N LEU A 546 33.92 -7.38 7.58
CA LEU A 546 35.28 -7.05 7.16
C LEU A 546 35.95 -6.03 8.09
N SER A 547 35.33 -5.65 9.21
CA SER A 547 35.77 -4.58 10.11
C SER A 547 35.97 -3.24 9.35
N ASP A 548 35.17 -3.04 8.30
CA ASP A 548 35.16 -1.86 7.46
C ASP A 548 33.85 -1.07 7.68
N ARG A 549 33.70 0.02 6.94
CA ARG A 549 32.52 0.87 6.97
C ARG A 549 31.94 1.02 5.56
N TYR A 550 30.64 0.83 5.43
CA TYR A 550 29.89 1.17 4.24
C TYR A 550 29.56 2.66 4.25
N GLY A 551 30.10 3.42 3.33
CA GLY A 551 29.73 4.82 3.10
C GLY A 551 28.52 4.88 2.18
N MET A 552 27.41 5.44 2.66
CA MET A 552 26.22 5.66 1.85
C MET A 552 26.48 6.79 0.85
N VAL A 553 26.35 6.47 -0.44
CA VAL A 553 26.34 7.45 -1.53
C VAL A 553 25.00 7.26 -2.23
N LEU A 554 24.16 8.29 -2.20
CA LEU A 554 22.91 8.27 -2.97
C LEU A 554 23.26 8.21 -4.46
N PRO A 555 22.59 7.36 -5.24
CA PRO A 555 22.64 7.46 -6.68
C PRO A 555 22.21 8.87 -7.07
N PRO A 556 22.85 9.52 -8.07
CA PRO A 556 22.38 10.81 -8.53
C PRO A 556 20.95 10.65 -9.05
N VAL A 557 20.01 11.18 -8.31
CA VAL A 557 18.62 11.30 -8.78
C VAL A 557 18.69 12.23 -9.98
N VAL A 558 18.18 11.79 -11.13
CA VAL A 558 18.02 12.63 -12.31
C VAL A 558 16.86 13.58 -12.05
N SER A 559 17.03 14.46 -11.09
CA SER A 559 16.22 15.67 -11.00
C SER A 559 16.90 16.69 -11.93
N SER A 560 16.18 17.08 -12.95
CA SER A 560 16.53 18.18 -13.83
C SER A 560 16.54 19.48 -13.01
N VAL A 561 17.59 19.75 -12.30
CA VAL A 561 17.87 21.06 -11.69
C VAL A 561 19.24 21.52 -12.15
N GLY A 562 19.19 22.62 -12.87
CA GLY A 562 20.10 23.67 -13.13
C GLY A 562 21.61 23.41 -13.05
N ASN A 563 22.28 23.62 -14.17
CA ASN A 563 23.66 23.96 -14.41
C ASN A 563 24.52 24.29 -13.18
N PHE A 564 25.21 23.29 -12.63
CA PHE A 564 26.43 23.54 -11.88
C PHE A 564 27.64 23.52 -12.79
N LYS A 565 28.38 24.65 -12.82
CA LYS A 565 29.61 24.82 -13.56
C LYS A 565 30.62 23.74 -13.19
N LYS A 566 31.06 22.96 -14.19
CA LYS A 566 32.11 21.97 -14.07
C LYS A 566 33.41 22.64 -13.63
N GLY A 567 33.86 22.35 -12.40
CA GLY A 567 35.22 22.52 -11.97
C GLY A 567 36.12 21.47 -12.65
N LYS A 568 37.25 21.88 -13.18
CA LYS A 568 38.21 20.98 -13.85
C LYS A 568 38.77 19.95 -12.87
N PRO A 569 38.93 18.68 -13.26
CA PRO A 569 39.54 17.66 -12.41
C PRO A 569 41.06 17.95 -12.26
N SER A 570 41.55 17.94 -11.00
CA SER A 570 42.96 17.96 -10.69
C SER A 570 43.59 16.60 -11.01
N LYS A 571 44.60 16.58 -11.85
CA LYS A 571 45.47 15.42 -12.10
C LYS A 571 46.41 15.22 -10.91
N GLY A 572 46.44 14.02 -10.33
CA GLY A 572 47.43 13.58 -9.37
C GLY A 572 47.14 12.19 -8.86
N LEU A 573 48.02 11.22 -9.10
CA LEU A 573 47.95 9.87 -8.56
C LEU A 573 47.96 9.89 -7.01
N PRO A 574 47.15 9.07 -6.31
CA PRO A 574 47.29 8.95 -4.87
C PRO A 574 48.48 8.09 -4.49
N ALA A 575 49.17 8.50 -3.43
CA ALA A 575 50.34 7.84 -2.89
C ALA A 575 50.06 6.44 -2.36
N ALA A 576 51.02 5.53 -2.50
CA ALA A 576 50.96 4.14 -2.08
C ALA A 576 50.64 3.97 -0.57
N PRO A 577 49.97 2.90 -0.13
CA PRO A 577 49.54 2.71 1.25
C PRO A 577 50.71 2.34 2.14
N THR A 578 51.01 3.14 3.15
CA THR A 578 51.90 2.83 4.25
C THR A 578 51.12 2.16 5.41
N LYS A 579 51.82 1.23 6.08
CA LYS A 579 51.31 0.30 7.11
C LYS A 579 50.45 0.98 8.22
N ALA A 580 49.45 0.21 8.62
CA ALA A 580 48.37 0.50 9.58
C ALA A 580 48.85 1.19 10.89
N LYS A 581 48.31 2.38 11.12
CA LYS A 581 48.10 2.96 12.47
C LYS A 581 46.64 2.74 12.81
N THR A 582 46.37 2.36 14.06
CA THR A 582 45.03 2.20 14.66
C THR A 582 44.09 3.31 14.18
N ARG A 583 43.16 2.93 13.32
CA ARG A 583 42.17 3.85 12.73
C ARG A 583 41.14 4.20 13.80
N VAL A 584 41.11 5.44 14.21
CA VAL A 584 39.91 6.08 14.77
C VAL A 584 38.84 5.98 13.70
N LYS A 585 37.68 5.31 14.00
CA LYS A 585 36.57 5.22 13.06
C LYS A 585 36.16 6.63 12.63
N PRO A 586 36.12 6.97 11.35
CA PRO A 586 35.73 8.30 10.92
C PRO A 586 34.31 8.60 11.41
N LYS A 587 34.14 9.78 11.99
CA LYS A 587 32.84 10.31 12.39
C LYS A 587 31.99 10.45 11.12
N MET A 588 30.72 10.04 11.17
CA MET A 588 29.78 10.20 10.07
C MET A 588 29.74 11.67 9.63
N SER A 589 29.85 11.95 8.33
CA SER A 589 29.71 13.32 7.83
C SER A 589 28.23 13.74 7.84
N ALA A 590 27.97 15.03 7.87
CA ALA A 590 26.60 15.55 7.79
C ALA A 590 25.91 15.15 6.47
N GLU A 591 26.68 15.11 5.37
CA GLU A 591 26.21 14.66 4.05
C GLU A 591 25.77 13.18 4.06
N GLU A 592 26.55 12.33 4.72
CA GLU A 592 26.21 10.91 4.85
C GLU A 592 24.97 10.72 5.73
N ALA A 593 24.85 11.48 6.83
CA ALA A 593 23.65 11.44 7.68
C ALA A 593 22.40 11.84 6.89
N GLN A 594 22.51 12.91 6.10
CA GLN A 594 21.43 13.37 5.21
C GLN A 594 21.09 12.31 4.14
N ALA A 595 22.10 11.61 3.61
CA ALA A 595 21.89 10.55 2.63
C ALA A 595 21.08 9.38 3.21
N TRP A 596 21.37 8.95 4.44
CA TRP A 596 20.59 7.92 5.13
C TRP A 596 19.15 8.35 5.41
N GLU A 597 18.95 9.59 5.84
CA GLU A 597 17.61 10.14 6.07
C GLU A 597 16.79 10.22 4.79
N THR A 598 17.40 10.77 3.72
CA THR A 598 16.78 10.84 2.38
C THR A 598 16.39 9.44 1.87
N ALA A 599 17.28 8.43 2.04
CA ALA A 599 16.95 7.06 1.65
C ALA A 599 15.78 6.47 2.44
N GLY A 600 15.69 6.75 3.74
CA GLY A 600 14.59 6.32 4.59
C GLY A 600 13.24 6.90 4.13
N VAL A 601 13.21 8.21 3.89
CA VAL A 601 12.01 8.91 3.37
C VAL A 601 11.62 8.38 2.00
N HIS A 602 12.60 8.22 1.09
CA HIS A 602 12.38 7.70 -0.27
C HIS A 602 11.81 6.28 -0.26
N CYS A 603 12.41 5.35 0.49
CA CYS A 603 11.93 3.97 0.56
C CYS A 603 10.52 3.90 1.17
N SER A 604 10.23 4.68 2.22
CA SER A 604 8.91 4.73 2.84
C SER A 604 7.84 5.31 1.91
N ALA A 605 8.19 6.34 1.12
CA ALA A 605 7.29 6.93 0.14
C ALA A 605 6.96 5.95 -1.00
N ASN A 606 7.97 5.23 -1.50
CA ASN A 606 7.79 4.24 -2.57
C ASN A 606 7.00 3.01 -2.12
N GLU A 607 7.19 2.56 -0.89
CA GLU A 607 6.38 1.50 -0.29
C GLU A 607 4.89 1.90 -0.27
N ARG A 608 4.57 3.12 0.22
CA ARG A 608 3.20 3.64 0.21
C ARG A 608 2.64 3.75 -1.21
N ARG A 609 3.44 4.22 -2.16
CA ARG A 609 3.07 4.30 -3.58
C ARG A 609 2.72 2.92 -4.15
N ALA A 610 3.51 1.91 -3.84
CA ALA A 610 3.27 0.53 -4.26
C ALA A 610 1.94 -0.01 -3.68
N ASP A 611 1.70 0.21 -2.38
CA ASP A 611 0.46 -0.19 -1.71
C ASP A 611 -0.77 0.53 -2.27
N GLU A 612 -0.67 1.83 -2.56
CA GLU A 612 -1.77 2.61 -3.13
C GLU A 612 -2.09 2.14 -4.55
N ALA A 613 -1.07 1.88 -5.37
CA ALA A 613 -1.25 1.36 -6.73
C ALA A 613 -1.91 -0.03 -6.72
N SER A 614 -1.47 -0.93 -5.86
CA SER A 614 -2.05 -2.27 -5.70
C SER A 614 -3.51 -2.20 -5.27
N ARG A 615 -3.83 -1.39 -4.27
CA ARG A 615 -5.21 -1.20 -3.78
C ARG A 615 -6.12 -0.57 -4.83
N ASP A 616 -5.63 0.36 -5.65
CA ASP A 616 -6.43 0.97 -6.73
C ASP A 616 -6.81 -0.08 -7.79
N VAL A 617 -5.87 -0.96 -8.17
CA VAL A 617 -6.13 -2.09 -9.09
C VAL A 617 -7.14 -3.08 -8.50
N GLU A 618 -6.97 -3.46 -7.23
CA GLU A 618 -7.92 -4.35 -6.57
C GLU A 618 -9.34 -3.73 -6.49
N ALA A 619 -9.43 -2.46 -6.17
CA ALA A 619 -10.70 -1.73 -6.13
C ALA A 619 -11.35 -1.65 -7.51
N TRP A 620 -10.55 -1.43 -8.58
CA TRP A 620 -11.03 -1.49 -9.95
C TRP A 620 -11.63 -2.85 -10.29
N LEU A 621 -10.85 -3.92 -10.07
CA LEU A 621 -11.29 -5.28 -10.36
C LEU A 621 -12.57 -5.63 -9.59
N LYS A 622 -12.66 -5.25 -8.30
CA LYS A 622 -13.88 -5.42 -7.48
C LYS A 622 -15.07 -4.63 -8.05
N CYS A 623 -14.86 -3.40 -8.54
CA CYS A 623 -15.91 -2.64 -9.22
C CYS A 623 -16.35 -3.31 -10.52
N MET A 624 -15.41 -3.81 -11.35
CA MET A 624 -15.75 -4.56 -12.57
C MET A 624 -16.60 -5.81 -12.25
N PHE A 625 -16.20 -6.55 -11.23
CA PHE A 625 -16.92 -7.74 -10.77
C PHE A 625 -18.34 -7.42 -10.25
N MET A 626 -18.50 -6.30 -9.54
CA MET A 626 -19.80 -5.90 -9.00
C MET A 626 -20.67 -5.18 -10.03
N ARG A 627 -20.12 -4.63 -11.10
CA ARG A 627 -20.89 -4.01 -12.21
C ARG A 627 -21.86 -5.00 -12.87
N GLU A 628 -21.45 -6.25 -12.98
CA GLU A 628 -22.26 -7.34 -13.54
C GLU A 628 -23.37 -7.83 -12.57
N ARG A 629 -23.33 -7.39 -11.30
CA ARG A 629 -24.22 -7.81 -10.20
C ARG A 629 -25.10 -6.67 -9.68
N LEU A 630 -25.34 -5.66 -10.53
CA LEU A 630 -26.24 -4.58 -10.18
C LEU A 630 -27.65 -5.09 -9.94
N GLY A 631 -28.26 -4.69 -8.81
CA GLY A 631 -29.60 -5.11 -8.40
C GLY A 631 -29.65 -6.40 -7.57
N GLU A 632 -28.54 -7.15 -7.48
CA GLU A 632 -28.47 -8.35 -6.64
C GLU A 632 -28.41 -8.02 -5.15
N GLU A 633 -28.94 -8.91 -4.32
CA GLU A 633 -28.98 -8.75 -2.87
C GLU A 633 -28.01 -9.69 -2.18
N TYR A 634 -27.34 -9.17 -1.15
CA TYR A 634 -26.35 -9.90 -0.36
C TYR A 634 -26.51 -9.65 1.14
N GLY A 635 -26.12 -10.64 1.94
CA GLY A 635 -25.80 -10.43 3.34
C GLY A 635 -24.41 -9.83 3.49
N GLY A 636 -24.22 -9.03 4.53
CA GLY A 636 -22.93 -8.46 4.83
C GLY A 636 -22.83 -7.99 6.27
N SER A 637 -21.65 -7.53 6.65
CA SER A 637 -21.38 -6.94 7.97
C SER A 637 -20.83 -5.53 7.82
N VAL A 638 -21.24 -4.64 8.71
CA VAL A 638 -20.73 -3.26 8.76
C VAL A 638 -19.25 -3.30 9.14
N SER A 639 -18.38 -2.86 8.23
CA SER A 639 -16.92 -2.80 8.42
C SER A 639 -16.45 -1.47 9.03
N THR A 640 -17.15 -0.38 8.69
CA THR A 640 -16.81 0.97 9.15
C THR A 640 -18.07 1.82 9.24
N VAL A 641 -18.14 2.66 10.27
CA VAL A 641 -19.20 3.66 10.42
C VAL A 641 -18.59 5.06 10.26
N ALA A 642 -19.20 5.88 9.42
CA ALA A 642 -18.81 7.26 9.18
C ALA A 642 -20.02 8.19 9.37
N SER A 643 -19.76 9.49 9.53
CA SER A 643 -20.84 10.50 9.67
C SER A 643 -21.78 10.56 8.47
N PHE A 644 -21.32 10.12 7.29
CA PHE A 644 -22.06 10.13 6.03
C PHE A 644 -22.67 8.77 5.63
N GLY A 645 -22.42 7.69 6.41
CA GLY A 645 -22.98 6.38 6.11
C GLY A 645 -22.21 5.19 6.68
N LEU A 646 -22.55 3.99 6.19
CA LEU A 646 -21.97 2.73 6.61
C LEU A 646 -21.20 2.09 5.47
N PHE A 647 -19.99 1.63 5.73
CA PHE A 647 -19.30 0.70 4.84
C PHE A 647 -19.70 -0.73 5.23
N VAL A 648 -20.07 -1.53 4.25
CA VAL A 648 -20.52 -2.91 4.44
C VAL A 648 -19.66 -3.83 3.60
N GLN A 649 -19.09 -4.85 4.23
CA GLN A 649 -18.38 -5.92 3.55
C GLN A 649 -19.35 -7.07 3.27
N LEU A 650 -19.49 -7.48 2.00
CA LEU A 650 -20.35 -8.56 1.58
C LEU A 650 -19.79 -9.93 1.98
N ASP A 651 -20.70 -10.81 2.41
CA ASP A 651 -20.34 -12.19 2.75
C ASP A 651 -19.92 -12.99 1.52
N GLY A 652 -18.88 -13.80 1.67
CA GLY A 652 -18.39 -14.68 0.62
C GLY A 652 -17.73 -13.99 -0.57
N LEU A 653 -18.04 -12.72 -0.83
CA LEU A 653 -17.43 -11.93 -1.88
C LEU A 653 -16.30 -11.02 -1.38
N PHE A 654 -16.28 -10.67 -0.09
CA PHE A 654 -15.30 -9.80 0.55
C PHE A 654 -15.13 -8.44 -0.17
N VAL A 655 -16.22 -7.98 -0.79
CA VAL A 655 -16.30 -6.67 -1.45
C VAL A 655 -16.93 -5.68 -0.48
N GLU A 656 -16.34 -4.51 -0.35
CA GLU A 656 -16.84 -3.42 0.50
C GLU A 656 -17.56 -2.38 -0.35
N GLY A 657 -18.70 -1.87 0.16
CA GLY A 657 -19.45 -0.78 -0.48
C GLY A 657 -20.11 0.11 0.56
N LEU A 658 -20.57 1.29 0.13
CA LEU A 658 -21.14 2.35 0.95
C LEU A 658 -22.67 2.29 0.94
N ILE A 659 -23.30 2.24 2.12
CA ILE A 659 -24.69 2.65 2.32
C ILE A 659 -24.65 4.11 2.76
N HIS A 660 -25.09 5.03 1.90
CA HIS A 660 -25.16 6.44 2.27
C HIS A 660 -26.20 6.64 3.40
N ILE A 661 -25.98 7.62 4.29
CA ILE A 661 -26.85 7.88 5.43
C ILE A 661 -28.32 8.10 5.03
N THR A 662 -28.59 8.64 3.84
CA THR A 662 -29.93 8.83 3.28
C THR A 662 -30.66 7.52 2.96
N GLU A 663 -29.93 6.43 2.76
CA GLU A 663 -30.47 5.09 2.48
C GLU A 663 -30.80 4.29 3.75
N LEU A 664 -30.40 4.80 4.93
CA LEU A 664 -30.69 4.17 6.23
C LEU A 664 -32.16 4.34 6.67
N GLY A 665 -32.97 5.16 5.96
CA GLY A 665 -34.41 5.31 6.13
C GLY A 665 -34.86 6.68 6.57
N GLY A 666 -36.16 6.82 6.88
CA GLY A 666 -36.82 8.10 7.18
C GLY A 666 -36.56 8.65 8.59
N ASP A 667 -35.38 8.38 9.17
CA ASP A 667 -34.95 8.94 10.46
C ASP A 667 -33.71 9.82 10.26
N TYR A 668 -33.45 10.72 11.21
CA TYR A 668 -32.23 11.50 11.26
C TYR A 668 -31.20 10.72 12.07
N PHE A 669 -30.09 10.33 11.42
CA PHE A 669 -29.02 9.58 12.06
C PHE A 669 -27.90 10.51 12.50
N LYS A 670 -27.49 10.39 13.76
CA LYS A 670 -26.40 11.13 14.35
C LYS A 670 -25.21 10.19 14.59
N PHE A 671 -24.03 10.62 14.17
CA PHE A 671 -22.79 9.88 14.40
C PHE A 671 -22.30 10.11 15.83
N ASP A 672 -22.12 9.02 16.56
CA ASP A 672 -21.44 9.02 17.87
C ASP A 672 -19.98 8.64 17.68
N GLU A 673 -19.10 9.65 17.71
CA GLU A 673 -17.67 9.48 17.53
C GLU A 673 -17.04 8.61 18.64
N ALA A 674 -17.54 8.71 19.88
CA ALA A 674 -17.02 7.96 21.01
C ALA A 674 -17.36 6.46 20.93
N ARG A 675 -18.49 6.11 20.32
CA ARG A 675 -18.92 4.73 20.14
C ARG A 675 -18.74 4.19 18.74
N GLN A 676 -18.39 5.05 17.78
CA GLN A 676 -18.26 4.69 16.36
C GLN A 676 -19.56 4.05 15.82
N GLU A 677 -20.71 4.67 16.13
CA GLU A 677 -22.03 4.21 15.70
C GLU A 677 -22.89 5.33 15.11
N LEU A 678 -23.81 5.00 14.19
CA LEU A 678 -24.87 5.88 13.75
C LEU A 678 -26.13 5.54 14.52
N ARG A 679 -26.77 6.56 15.15
CA ARG A 679 -27.99 6.38 15.95
C ARG A 679 -29.09 7.28 15.44
N GLY A 680 -30.26 6.67 15.15
CA GLY A 680 -31.47 7.39 14.77
C GLY A 680 -32.07 8.15 15.98
N GLU A 681 -32.33 9.45 15.77
CA GLU A 681 -32.84 10.31 16.85
C GLU A 681 -34.26 9.95 17.29
N ARG A 682 -35.11 9.58 16.34
CA ARG A 682 -36.52 9.27 16.59
C ARG A 682 -36.76 7.80 16.93
N THR A 683 -36.14 6.91 16.16
CA THR A 683 -36.39 5.46 16.29
C THR A 683 -35.46 4.79 17.30
N GLY A 684 -34.33 5.42 17.64
CA GLY A 684 -33.27 4.82 18.44
C GLY A 684 -32.52 3.68 17.77
N VAL A 685 -32.82 3.37 16.50
CA VAL A 685 -32.08 2.36 15.70
C VAL A 685 -30.62 2.77 15.64
N ARG A 686 -29.74 1.82 15.90
CA ARG A 686 -28.30 2.05 15.84
C ARG A 686 -27.66 1.14 14.81
N TYR A 687 -26.63 1.62 14.19
CA TYR A 687 -25.74 0.84 13.32
C TYR A 687 -24.30 0.98 13.84
N ALA A 688 -23.69 -0.16 14.17
CA ALA A 688 -22.33 -0.25 14.68
C ALA A 688 -21.48 -1.20 13.82
N VAL A 689 -20.16 -1.11 13.93
CA VAL A 689 -19.25 -2.04 13.26
C VAL A 689 -19.54 -3.47 13.71
N GLY A 690 -19.51 -4.44 12.76
CA GLY A 690 -19.82 -5.85 13.01
C GLY A 690 -21.30 -6.20 12.91
N GLU A 691 -22.22 -5.21 12.83
CA GLU A 691 -23.64 -5.46 12.68
C GLU A 691 -23.96 -6.09 11.33
N ARG A 692 -24.88 -7.05 11.37
CA ARG A 692 -25.32 -7.79 10.17
C ARG A 692 -26.41 -7.04 9.45
N VAL A 693 -26.23 -6.81 8.15
CA VAL A 693 -27.18 -6.11 7.30
C VAL A 693 -27.40 -6.86 6.00
N ARG A 694 -28.59 -6.69 5.41
CA ARG A 694 -28.88 -7.15 4.06
C ARG A 694 -28.89 -5.95 3.13
N VAL A 695 -28.18 -6.05 2.02
CA VAL A 695 -27.96 -4.93 1.10
C VAL A 695 -28.19 -5.35 -0.35
N GLN A 696 -28.59 -4.38 -1.17
CA GLN A 696 -28.70 -4.52 -2.61
C GLN A 696 -27.64 -3.62 -3.29
N VAL A 697 -26.98 -4.12 -4.32
CA VAL A 697 -26.04 -3.34 -5.12
C VAL A 697 -26.81 -2.31 -5.93
N SER A 698 -26.69 -1.03 -5.56
CA SER A 698 -27.47 0.05 -6.16
C SER A 698 -26.75 0.78 -7.27
N ARG A 699 -25.42 0.95 -7.14
CA ARG A 699 -24.60 1.64 -8.11
C ARG A 699 -23.15 1.17 -8.02
N VAL A 700 -22.50 1.11 -9.17
CA VAL A 700 -21.06 0.90 -9.28
C VAL A 700 -20.44 2.01 -10.12
N ASP A 701 -19.50 2.74 -9.57
CA ASP A 701 -18.77 3.82 -10.23
C ASP A 701 -17.30 3.39 -10.42
N LEU A 702 -17.00 2.96 -11.64
CA LEU A 702 -15.66 2.45 -11.97
C LEU A 702 -14.60 3.54 -11.90
N ASP A 703 -14.94 4.77 -12.32
CA ASP A 703 -14.00 5.90 -12.34
C ASP A 703 -13.59 6.33 -10.92
N SER A 704 -14.53 6.29 -9.97
CA SER A 704 -14.29 6.64 -8.57
C SER A 704 -13.90 5.46 -7.70
N ARG A 705 -13.88 4.24 -8.25
CA ARG A 705 -13.66 2.98 -7.51
C ARG A 705 -14.65 2.82 -6.35
N LYS A 706 -15.94 3.14 -6.59
CA LYS A 706 -16.98 3.12 -5.54
C LYS A 706 -18.10 2.17 -5.89
N ILE A 707 -18.56 1.49 -4.86
CA ILE A 707 -19.72 0.61 -4.90
C ILE A 707 -20.70 1.15 -3.87
N ASP A 708 -21.91 1.52 -4.30
CA ASP A 708 -22.97 1.98 -3.42
C ASP A 708 -24.00 0.88 -3.22
N PHE A 709 -24.40 0.72 -1.97
CA PHE A 709 -25.41 -0.25 -1.56
C PHE A 709 -26.65 0.47 -1.05
N ARG A 710 -27.79 -0.22 -1.16
CA ARG A 710 -29.05 0.16 -0.53
C ARG A 710 -29.40 -0.87 0.55
N LEU A 711 -29.87 -0.41 1.70
CA LEU A 711 -30.32 -1.28 2.78
C LEU A 711 -31.65 -1.97 2.39
N VAL A 712 -31.68 -3.31 2.43
CA VAL A 712 -32.89 -4.11 2.22
C VAL A 712 -33.55 -4.36 3.58
N ARG A 713 -34.83 -3.99 3.71
CA ARG A 713 -35.62 -4.21 4.92
C ARG A 713 -36.54 -5.40 4.75
N GLU A 714 -36.71 -6.20 5.79
CA GLU A 714 -37.69 -7.27 5.80
C GLU A 714 -39.09 -6.69 5.54
N GLY A 715 -39.73 -7.15 4.46
CA GLY A 715 -41.05 -6.69 4.02
C GLY A 715 -41.11 -5.83 2.75
N GLN A 716 -39.97 -5.43 2.17
CA GLN A 716 -39.96 -4.83 0.84
C GLN A 716 -39.65 -5.89 -0.21
N VAL A 717 -40.71 -6.34 -0.93
CA VAL A 717 -40.54 -7.16 -2.13
C VAL A 717 -39.92 -6.29 -3.22
N ALA A 718 -38.77 -6.66 -3.73
CA ALA A 718 -38.12 -5.99 -4.85
C ALA A 718 -39.09 -6.04 -6.06
N GLY A 719 -39.52 -4.85 -6.53
CA GLY A 719 -40.20 -4.78 -7.81
C GLY A 719 -41.52 -3.98 -7.91
N ALA A 720 -41.77 -2.96 -7.08
CA ALA A 720 -42.87 -2.03 -7.37
C ALA A 720 -42.35 -0.61 -7.55
N PRO A 721 -42.52 0.03 -8.73
CA PRO A 721 -42.27 1.45 -8.86
C PRO A 721 -43.29 2.21 -8.01
N GLU A 722 -42.85 3.12 -7.16
CA GLU A 722 -43.71 4.01 -6.38
C GLU A 722 -44.60 4.80 -7.34
N GLN A 723 -45.90 4.35 -7.40
CA GLN A 723 -46.94 5.14 -8.00
C GLN A 723 -47.32 6.26 -7.06
N GLY A 724 -47.05 7.50 -7.54
CA GLY A 724 -47.39 8.73 -6.88
C GLY A 724 -48.87 8.77 -6.43
N GLY A 725 -49.04 8.87 -5.13
CA GLY A 725 -50.36 9.00 -4.50
C GLY A 725 -51.05 10.28 -4.94
N ARG A 726 -52.06 10.15 -5.78
CA ARG A 726 -53.07 11.20 -6.08
C ARG A 726 -53.79 11.58 -4.80
N ARG A 727 -53.51 12.74 -4.27
CA ARG A 727 -54.36 13.34 -3.24
C ARG A 727 -55.71 13.73 -3.85
N ARG A 728 -56.74 13.10 -3.41
CA ARG A 728 -58.12 13.45 -3.62
C ARG A 728 -58.48 14.75 -2.89
N ASN A 729 -58.90 15.76 -3.62
CA ASN A 729 -59.50 16.98 -3.08
C ASN A 729 -60.86 16.69 -2.43
N GLY A 730 -60.97 16.96 -1.16
CA GLY A 730 -62.23 17.02 -0.44
C GLY A 730 -62.51 18.48 -0.02
N ARG A 731 -63.53 19.10 -0.60
CA ARG A 731 -64.08 20.40 -0.23
C ARG A 731 -64.74 20.34 1.11
N GLY A 732 -64.56 21.38 1.92
CA GLY A 732 -65.35 21.62 3.12
C GLY A 732 -65.08 22.98 3.71
N ALA A 733 -66.05 23.80 3.61
CA ALA A 733 -66.13 25.25 3.94
C ALA A 733 -66.09 25.56 5.43
N GLY A 734 -65.62 26.77 5.74
CA GLY A 734 -66.27 27.52 6.82
C GLY A 734 -65.33 28.26 7.80
N ARG A 735 -65.29 29.57 7.64
CA ARG A 735 -65.42 30.68 8.61
C ARG A 735 -64.35 31.01 9.63
N ASP A 736 -63.88 32.24 9.40
CA ASP A 736 -63.72 33.42 10.29
C ASP A 736 -63.09 33.30 11.66
N GLY A 737 -62.12 34.18 11.88
CA GLY A 737 -61.71 34.61 13.22
C GLY A 737 -60.45 35.45 13.25
N ARG A 738 -60.60 36.77 13.16
CA ARG A 738 -59.66 37.83 13.47
C ARG A 738 -59.03 37.71 14.83
N ALA A 739 -57.80 38.07 15.04
CA ALA A 739 -57.38 39.19 15.91
C ALA A 739 -55.86 39.31 16.06
N GLU A 740 -55.51 40.51 16.02
CA GLU A 740 -54.25 41.22 16.26
C GLU A 740 -53.60 40.89 17.61
N GLY A 741 -52.28 41.07 17.69
CA GLY A 741 -51.58 41.25 18.95
C GLY A 741 -50.08 41.41 18.81
N ARG A 742 -49.68 42.69 18.84
CA ARG A 742 -48.30 43.22 19.02
C ARG A 742 -47.67 42.70 20.32
N GLY A 743 -46.33 42.58 20.32
CA GLY A 743 -45.55 42.52 21.54
C GLY A 743 -44.06 42.41 21.28
N GLU A 744 -43.36 43.54 21.31
CA GLU A 744 -41.91 43.68 21.37
C GLU A 744 -41.34 43.06 22.66
N GLY A 745 -40.11 42.54 22.61
CA GLY A 745 -39.36 42.17 23.82
C GLY A 745 -37.95 41.73 23.49
N ARG A 746 -37.05 42.71 23.47
CA ARG A 746 -35.60 42.49 23.60
C ARG A 746 -35.29 41.66 24.81
N PHE A 747 -34.28 40.80 24.75
CA PHE A 747 -33.13 40.74 25.67
C PHE A 747 -31.98 39.86 25.11
N ASP A 748 -30.82 40.43 25.27
CA ASP A 748 -29.47 40.00 24.97
C ASP A 748 -29.00 38.82 25.85
N ALA A 749 -28.03 38.08 25.33
CA ALA A 749 -26.80 37.57 25.92
C ALA A 749 -26.52 36.11 25.47
N GLY A 750 -25.67 35.86 24.49
CA GLY A 750 -24.26 35.57 24.70
C GLY A 750 -23.96 34.15 25.14
N ALA A 751 -23.63 33.24 24.14
CA ALA A 751 -22.60 32.22 24.32
C ALA A 751 -22.27 31.57 22.99
N LEU A 752 -21.05 31.71 22.59
CA LEU A 752 -20.34 31.10 21.51
C LEU A 752 -20.40 29.57 21.52
N ARG A 753 -20.78 28.96 20.40
CA ARG A 753 -20.36 27.63 19.98
C ARG A 753 -20.24 27.60 18.47
N ASP A 754 -19.02 27.77 18.02
CA ASP A 754 -18.62 27.54 16.62
C ASP A 754 -18.56 26.02 16.34
N GLY A 755 -19.63 25.51 15.72
CA GLY A 755 -19.64 24.26 15.00
C GLY A 755 -19.66 24.59 13.52
N VAL A 756 -18.61 24.20 12.81
CA VAL A 756 -18.58 24.32 11.35
C VAL A 756 -19.55 23.31 10.78
N ALA A 757 -20.67 23.80 10.30
CA ALA A 757 -21.60 23.02 9.52
C ALA A 757 -20.94 22.65 8.17
N GLU A 758 -20.74 21.35 7.93
CA GLU A 758 -20.72 20.85 6.56
C GLU A 758 -22.05 21.26 5.88
N PRO A 759 -22.06 21.50 4.56
CA PRO A 759 -23.29 21.90 3.88
C PRO A 759 -24.39 20.89 4.24
N SER A 760 -25.54 21.40 4.65
CA SER A 760 -26.66 20.58 5.11
C SER A 760 -27.04 19.56 4.04
N ALA A 761 -27.54 18.40 4.46
CA ALA A 761 -28.01 17.36 3.53
C ALA A 761 -29.05 17.92 2.54
N GLN A 762 -29.71 19.03 2.88
CA GLN A 762 -30.60 19.76 1.99
C GLN A 762 -29.86 20.55 0.91
N GLU A 763 -28.70 21.12 1.20
CA GLU A 763 -27.88 21.82 0.20
C GLU A 763 -27.19 20.86 -0.75
N GLN A 764 -26.74 19.71 -0.24
CA GLN A 764 -26.18 18.64 -1.07
C GLN A 764 -27.27 17.99 -1.94
N LEU A 765 -28.46 17.79 -1.40
CA LEU A 765 -29.62 17.27 -2.16
C LEU A 765 -30.09 18.27 -3.23
N ALA A 766 -30.03 19.57 -2.94
CA ALA A 766 -30.38 20.62 -3.90
C ALA A 766 -29.36 20.68 -5.05
N ASP A 767 -28.09 20.41 -4.79
CA ASP A 767 -27.03 20.39 -5.81
C ASP A 767 -27.13 19.13 -6.71
N ILE A 768 -27.43 17.97 -6.13
CA ILE A 768 -27.69 16.74 -6.87
C ILE A 768 -28.96 16.89 -7.74
N GLN A 769 -30.05 17.48 -7.21
CA GLN A 769 -31.26 17.75 -7.99
C GLN A 769 -31.08 18.82 -9.08
N ARG A 770 -30.14 19.74 -8.89
CA ARG A 770 -29.72 20.71 -9.92
C ARG A 770 -29.03 20.01 -11.09
N ARG A 771 -28.06 19.15 -10.80
CA ARG A 771 -27.33 18.37 -11.80
C ARG A 771 -28.25 17.41 -12.55
N ASP A 772 -29.17 16.72 -11.86
CA ASP A 772 -30.18 15.85 -12.49
C ASP A 772 -31.18 16.62 -13.39
N ARG A 773 -31.47 17.90 -13.07
CA ARG A 773 -32.30 18.75 -13.93
C ARG A 773 -31.55 19.28 -15.15
N GLU A 774 -30.24 19.49 -15.03
CA GLU A 774 -29.39 19.88 -16.17
C GLU A 774 -29.21 18.72 -17.14
N VAL A 775 -28.97 17.50 -16.64
CA VAL A 775 -28.87 16.29 -17.47
C VAL A 775 -30.22 15.99 -18.16
N LYS A 776 -31.37 16.21 -17.49
CA LYS A 776 -32.70 16.03 -18.11
C LYS A 776 -33.09 17.17 -19.05
N ARG A 777 -32.49 18.36 -18.96
CA ARG A 777 -32.65 19.45 -19.91
C ARG A 777 -31.82 19.26 -21.17
N SER A 778 -30.62 18.77 -21.09
CA SER A 778 -29.78 18.42 -22.24
C SER A 778 -30.36 17.28 -23.08
N ALA A 779 -31.08 16.34 -22.45
CA ALA A 779 -31.76 15.24 -23.15
C ALA A 779 -33.10 15.58 -23.84
N LYS A 780 -33.65 16.81 -23.63
CA LYS A 780 -34.94 17.25 -24.23
C LYS A 780 -34.84 18.32 -25.30
N GLY A 781 -33.66 18.74 -25.69
CA GLY A 781 -33.43 19.83 -26.66
C GLY A 781 -33.01 19.36 -28.04
N GLY A 782 -33.84 18.62 -28.76
CA GLY A 782 -33.53 18.22 -30.13
C GLY A 782 -34.75 17.76 -30.92
N LYS A 783 -35.60 18.69 -31.39
CA LYS A 783 -36.51 18.41 -32.50
C LYS A 783 -35.99 19.12 -33.74
N PRO A 784 -35.82 18.42 -34.88
CA PRO A 784 -35.64 19.11 -36.16
C PRO A 784 -37.00 19.35 -36.85
N GLY A 785 -37.17 20.58 -37.36
CA GLY A 785 -38.28 20.98 -38.19
C GLY A 785 -38.21 20.35 -39.58
N GLY A 786 -39.39 20.10 -40.13
CA GLY A 786 -39.59 19.42 -41.35
C GLY A 786 -39.35 20.25 -42.63
N ALA A 787 -39.07 19.53 -43.72
CA ALA A 787 -39.38 19.92 -45.09
C ALA A 787 -39.79 18.72 -45.90
N LYS A 788 -40.91 18.89 -46.62
CA LYS A 788 -41.57 17.92 -47.50
C LYS A 788 -40.78 17.71 -48.81
N ALA A 789 -40.75 16.50 -49.36
CA ALA A 789 -41.34 16.21 -50.66
C ALA A 789 -40.96 14.77 -51.17
N GLY A 790 -41.99 14.04 -51.60
CA GLY A 790 -41.98 13.34 -52.87
C GLY A 790 -41.61 11.85 -52.95
N GLY A 791 -42.59 10.95 -52.73
CA GLY A 791 -43.09 9.99 -53.71
C GLY A 791 -42.25 8.78 -54.13
N ARG A 792 -42.66 7.64 -53.84
CA ARG A 792 -43.15 6.47 -54.63
C ARG A 792 -42.69 5.10 -54.05
N LYS A 793 -43.77 4.41 -53.66
CA LYS A 793 -44.09 2.98 -53.73
C LYS A 793 -43.03 1.98 -54.22
N ALA A 794 -42.79 0.93 -53.43
CA ALA A 794 -43.17 -0.46 -53.69
C ALA A 794 -42.68 -1.39 -52.57
N ALA A 795 -43.61 -2.13 -51.99
CA ALA A 795 -43.40 -3.43 -51.33
C ALA A 795 -43.82 -4.49 -52.36
N PRO A 796 -43.84 -5.83 -52.06
CA PRO A 796 -43.27 -6.67 -51.00
C PRO A 796 -42.64 -7.97 -51.51
N SER A 797 -42.11 -8.82 -50.62
CA SER A 797 -42.28 -10.30 -50.55
C SER A 797 -41.15 -10.93 -49.71
N THR A 798 -41.48 -11.48 -48.58
CA THR A 798 -41.90 -12.83 -48.21
C THR A 798 -40.87 -13.95 -48.38
N GLN A 799 -40.76 -14.72 -47.30
CA GLN A 799 -40.45 -16.14 -47.09
C GLN A 799 -39.04 -16.44 -46.64
N ARG A 800 -38.87 -16.86 -45.39
CA ARG A 800 -39.07 -18.18 -44.76
C ARG A 800 -38.37 -19.31 -45.52
N THR A 801 -37.38 -19.92 -44.90
CA THR A 801 -37.27 -21.39 -44.78
C THR A 801 -36.31 -21.79 -43.66
N GLU A 802 -36.88 -22.52 -42.68
CA GLU A 802 -36.23 -23.48 -41.82
C GLU A 802 -35.80 -24.70 -42.60
N GLN A 803 -34.75 -25.42 -42.13
CA GLN A 803 -34.61 -26.90 -42.04
C GLN A 803 -33.12 -27.17 -41.76
N ARG A 804 -32.70 -27.69 -40.58
CA ARG A 804 -32.67 -29.08 -40.09
C ARG A 804 -32.01 -30.09 -41.04
N LEU A 805 -30.94 -30.73 -40.55
CA LEU A 805 -30.59 -32.18 -40.59
C LEU A 805 -29.11 -32.32 -40.26
N GLU A 806 -28.74 -32.88 -39.13
CA GLU A 806 -28.50 -34.29 -38.77
C GLU A 806 -27.40 -35.01 -39.53
N GLN A 807 -26.39 -35.46 -38.77
CA GLN A 807 -25.65 -36.72 -38.73
C GLN A 807 -24.84 -37.21 -39.93
N ARG A 808 -23.60 -37.50 -39.65
CA ARG A 808 -22.86 -38.80 -39.70
C ARG A 808 -21.38 -38.54 -39.76
N SER A 809 -20.56 -38.98 -38.82
CA SER A 809 -19.86 -40.27 -38.57
C SER A 809 -18.93 -40.73 -39.67
N ASP A 810 -17.77 -41.19 -39.23
CA ASP A 810 -16.79 -42.12 -39.85
C ASP A 810 -15.59 -41.49 -40.56
N GLY A 811 -14.41 -41.74 -40.04
CA GLY A 811 -13.50 -42.72 -40.46
C GLY A 811 -12.03 -42.34 -40.19
N LEU A 812 -11.39 -42.98 -39.25
CA LEU A 812 -9.95 -43.17 -39.17
C LEU A 812 -9.43 -43.95 -40.44
N PRO A 813 -8.14 -43.85 -40.80
CA PRO A 813 -7.27 -44.86 -40.25
C PRO A 813 -5.83 -44.42 -39.87
N ALA A 814 -5.35 -45.21 -38.95
CA ALA A 814 -3.96 -45.31 -38.49
C ALA A 814 -2.99 -45.82 -39.56
N SER A 815 -1.72 -45.43 -39.49
CA SER A 815 -0.60 -46.26 -39.90
C SER A 815 0.64 -46.01 -39.05
N LYS A 816 1.04 -47.03 -38.31
CA LYS A 816 2.38 -47.42 -37.87
C LYS A 816 3.03 -48.31 -38.91
N PRO A 817 4.28 -48.82 -38.78
CA PRO A 817 5.59 -48.25 -38.37
C PRO A 817 6.75 -48.80 -39.30
N ALA A 818 7.96 -48.30 -39.11
CA ALA A 818 9.23 -49.00 -39.38
C ALA A 818 10.35 -48.22 -38.75
N GLY A 819 11.26 -48.71 -38.00
CA GLY A 819 11.85 -50.03 -37.81
C GLY A 819 13.35 -49.97 -38.03
N LYS A 820 14.17 -50.33 -36.98
CA LYS A 820 15.58 -50.77 -37.02
C LYS A 820 16.66 -49.67 -37.10
N LYS A 821 17.80 -49.66 -36.35
CA LYS A 821 18.64 -50.72 -35.74
C LYS A 821 19.64 -50.05 -34.79
N ALA A 822 19.96 -50.62 -33.66
CA ALA A 822 21.21 -50.45 -32.93
C ALA A 822 22.34 -51.25 -33.63
N PRO A 823 23.60 -50.89 -33.35
CA PRO A 823 24.42 -51.84 -32.62
C PRO A 823 25.41 -51.22 -31.61
N SER A 824 25.52 -51.87 -30.50
CA SER A 824 26.59 -52.72 -29.90
C SER A 824 27.82 -52.01 -29.33
N ARG A 825 27.94 -52.27 -28.03
CA ARG A 825 29.12 -52.31 -27.12
C ARG A 825 30.48 -52.46 -27.82
N LYS A 826 31.45 -51.67 -27.23
CA LYS A 826 32.79 -52.26 -26.93
C LYS A 826 33.40 -51.57 -25.68
N SER A 827 33.69 -52.40 -24.70
CA SER A 827 34.54 -52.23 -23.53
C SER A 827 36.00 -52.11 -23.95
N VAL A 828 36.82 -51.29 -23.24
CA VAL A 828 38.23 -51.59 -22.92
C VAL A 828 38.69 -50.71 -21.76
N ARG A 829 38.87 -51.29 -20.62
CA ARG A 829 39.97 -51.35 -19.62
C ARG A 829 41.03 -50.24 -19.61
N ARG A 830 41.17 -49.72 -18.37
CA ARG A 830 42.34 -49.45 -17.48
C ARG A 830 43.70 -49.14 -18.08
N ARG A 831 44.30 -48.10 -17.57
CA ARG A 831 45.52 -47.93 -16.74
C ARG A 831 45.94 -46.43 -16.79
N SER A 832 46.23 -45.84 -15.78
CA SER A 832 47.07 -45.70 -14.59
C SER A 832 46.71 -44.42 -13.90
#